data_c0817ab230eb96fa5dd46cfba6f5b9ab
#
_entry.id   c0817ab230eb96fa5dd46cfba6f5b9ab
#
_cell.length_a   1.000
_cell.length_b   1.000
_cell.length_c   1.000
_cell.angle_alpha   90.00
_cell.angle_beta   90.00
_cell.angle_gamma   90.00
#
_symmetry.space_group_name_H-M   'P 1'
#
loop_
_entity.id
_entity.type
_entity.pdbx_description
1 polymer ?
#
loop_
_entity_poly.entity_id
_entity_poly.type
_entity_poly.pdbx_seq_one_letter_code
_entity_poly.pdbx_strand_id
1 'polypeptide(L)'
;TGYGKGHLNAAGTHVLTFLLLAKECGAEVPYRTLHGALRHFYRYAGRGGNPYGDGRPEIGFVDNGKNGKLAFAMAAAAALTPDGENSVYARARDVCAMQSFYTTTFMLHGHTGGGIGEIWRSAAMGLLHEKKPNQYREFMDNRQWHYDLSRRFDGSFGILGGAGYDKEQWGVAYPLAYTIPRKTLRVTGAPPTKFSKPYQLPEHPWGTEADEAFLSLEAVPDKDGRKQDLSGETLARDSSGPFLRRFHGPEQPSDDEIRKYIHHQDYNIRYIAAMKALGINSGYIGWRSPGGKVRPGLVMEFLQSERPRVRGVMFAATAKSGHRTPGIIDLAVQAVQDGDESWWVKDAALQILGSAPADQLVPLVDLLVSYLKHEEAWLRNSALTALTPVAGDERCYERVLPAMGELLRTNQRVSVTLGFAPAIRARIKAAGPDVQKLAAATLKETYTGYAGKKASPAGQNLTPTYEYHLDAIAASLADVPGGLDVLYEIARQRHPNEILPHKKFFLAADSSQFGPKLKKAIKPIIMDELIPEFVGKNRKRLRPLAAGEVQSGYPGGKGEPVDELAALYERAGHDEYDWHMFADLRNAEWAYHSFDPIPAEQVPFDQLVSRYREVTLPKGMENWFAPGFDAAGTGWKTGRSPFGNYKGEIPKGPITKCSAGCVGPECYGATKVNTLWEKEVLLMRGTFKIPPLKDGHRYRLRVNTGQHVGAGGGHLIYVNGKPLVEAKQGGGRGSGGRPKGAYITKEFLDDFKSGEVTIGIKTFIRHGAKYSTKPKEKVPQGKMSIHLDEQKLPPMGDELVTRSARVVAMLSSEWQAKLDPEDASQDPDENLFRWDGKFVANPQVIGAWTLLTQVNEIAEFDPEKKAGKARNAPFSTIELRDGGETADPTWVWSGDTLMDLNRYEALRMEVRTLGDADYLFVEAGGFSTRHKPDWKSPWLVLRKK
;
A
#
# COMPACT_ATOMS: atom_id res chain seq x y z
N THR A 1 6.58 3.51 -19.54
CA THR A 1 5.92 2.49 -18.71
C THR A 1 6.01 2.91 -17.26
N GLY A 2 4.93 3.44 -16.70
CA GLY A 2 4.87 3.82 -15.31
C GLY A 2 4.53 2.62 -14.43
N TYR A 3 5.09 2.58 -13.27
CA TYR A 3 4.71 1.66 -12.21
C TYR A 3 3.69 2.40 -11.36
N GLY A 4 2.39 2.22 -11.65
CA GLY A 4 1.26 2.81 -10.91
C GLY A 4 1.33 4.27 -10.44
N LYS A 5 2.48 4.75 -10.00
CA LYS A 5 2.69 6.10 -9.45
C LYS A 5 4.06 6.70 -9.79
N GLY A 6 4.69 6.34 -10.91
CA GLY A 6 6.01 6.87 -11.27
C GLY A 6 6.70 6.13 -12.40
N HIS A 7 7.95 6.47 -12.65
CA HIS A 7 8.76 5.86 -13.69
C HIS A 7 9.34 4.51 -13.24
N LEU A 8 9.40 3.54 -14.15
CA LEU A 8 10.08 2.28 -13.90
C LEU A 8 11.55 2.40 -14.29
N ASN A 9 12.42 2.73 -13.35
CA ASN A 9 13.84 2.92 -13.60
C ASN A 9 14.55 1.69 -14.17
N ALA A 10 14.09 0.49 -13.80
CA ALA A 10 14.67 -0.74 -14.34
C ALA A 10 14.55 -0.85 -15.88
N ALA A 11 13.47 -0.34 -16.46
CA ALA A 11 13.30 -0.24 -17.91
C ALA A 11 13.87 1.08 -18.46
N GLY A 12 13.70 2.17 -17.72
CA GLY A 12 14.13 3.51 -18.13
C GLY A 12 15.63 3.63 -18.37
N THR A 13 16.49 2.93 -17.60
CA THR A 13 17.94 2.89 -17.84
C THR A 13 18.29 2.28 -19.20
N HIS A 14 17.56 1.27 -19.66
CA HIS A 14 17.76 0.70 -20.99
C HIS A 14 17.34 1.68 -22.09
N VAL A 15 16.23 2.40 -21.88
CA VAL A 15 15.78 3.45 -22.81
C VAL A 15 16.83 4.54 -22.90
N LEU A 16 17.42 5.00 -21.78
CA LEU A 16 18.50 5.98 -21.81
C LEU A 16 19.70 5.44 -22.59
N THR A 17 20.14 4.22 -22.33
CA THR A 17 21.25 3.58 -23.07
C THR A 17 20.98 3.58 -24.56
N PHE A 18 19.76 3.18 -24.98
CA PHE A 18 19.34 3.19 -26.38
C PHE A 18 19.39 4.62 -26.97
N LEU A 19 18.84 5.61 -26.28
CA LEU A 19 18.83 7.00 -26.78
C LEU A 19 20.23 7.56 -26.97
N LEU A 20 21.18 7.26 -26.07
CA LEU A 20 22.57 7.68 -26.16
C LEU A 20 23.27 7.02 -27.36
N LEU A 21 23.10 5.72 -27.55
CA LEU A 21 23.65 4.99 -28.69
C LEU A 21 23.02 5.44 -30.01
N ALA A 22 21.72 5.65 -30.06
CA ALA A 22 21.03 6.20 -31.23
C ALA A 22 21.58 7.58 -31.59
N LYS A 23 21.83 8.44 -30.60
CA LYS A 23 22.44 9.76 -30.79
C LYS A 23 23.85 9.63 -31.35
N GLU A 24 24.67 8.70 -30.84
CA GLU A 24 26.01 8.40 -31.34
C GLU A 24 25.97 7.95 -32.81
N CYS A 25 24.99 7.15 -33.20
CA CYS A 25 24.81 6.73 -34.59
C CYS A 25 24.26 7.84 -35.50
N GLY A 26 24.00 9.03 -34.98
CA GLY A 26 23.50 10.18 -35.74
C GLY A 26 21.99 10.22 -35.93
N ALA A 27 21.25 9.35 -35.21
CA ALA A 27 19.78 9.46 -35.21
C ALA A 27 19.32 10.76 -34.53
N GLU A 28 18.23 11.29 -35.01
CA GLU A 28 17.58 12.44 -34.37
C GLU A 28 16.93 12.00 -33.07
N VAL A 29 17.44 12.50 -31.94
CA VAL A 29 16.89 12.28 -30.62
C VAL A 29 16.49 13.63 -30.02
N PRO A 30 15.22 13.83 -29.62
CA PRO A 30 14.78 15.09 -29.07
C PRO A 30 15.60 15.52 -27.85
N TYR A 31 16.10 16.75 -27.85
CA TYR A 31 16.96 17.32 -26.80
C TYR A 31 16.38 17.09 -25.38
N ARG A 32 15.12 17.51 -25.17
CA ARG A 32 14.45 17.39 -23.86
C ARG A 32 14.35 15.94 -23.38
N THR A 33 14.13 14.99 -24.28
CA THR A 33 14.04 13.56 -23.94
C THR A 33 15.39 13.02 -23.51
N LEU A 34 16.44 13.29 -24.28
CA LEU A 34 17.80 12.82 -23.97
C LEU A 34 18.32 13.41 -22.67
N HIS A 35 18.33 14.76 -22.58
CA HIS A 35 18.90 15.45 -21.41
C HIS A 35 18.05 15.26 -20.16
N GLY A 36 16.73 15.19 -20.28
CA GLY A 36 15.84 14.90 -19.17
C GLY A 36 16.06 13.48 -18.60
N ALA A 37 16.18 12.48 -19.46
CA ALA A 37 16.47 11.10 -19.05
C ALA A 37 17.89 10.99 -18.45
N LEU A 38 18.88 11.61 -19.09
CA LEU A 38 20.26 11.62 -18.62
C LEU A 38 20.36 12.20 -17.20
N ARG A 39 19.81 13.41 -17.00
CA ARG A 39 19.74 14.05 -15.69
C ARG A 39 19.03 13.20 -14.65
N HIS A 40 17.89 12.61 -15.01
CA HIS A 40 17.10 11.76 -14.13
C HIS A 40 17.92 10.58 -13.59
N PHE A 41 18.65 9.89 -14.45
CA PHE A 41 19.40 8.70 -14.04
C PHE A 41 20.77 9.03 -13.42
N TYR A 42 21.49 10.03 -13.94
CA TYR A 42 22.78 10.45 -13.40
C TYR A 42 22.73 10.80 -11.91
N ARG A 43 21.65 11.45 -11.46
CA ARG A 43 21.48 11.85 -10.04
C ARG A 43 21.53 10.70 -9.03
N TYR A 44 21.37 9.44 -9.47
CA TYR A 44 21.48 8.27 -8.59
C TYR A 44 22.91 7.77 -8.41
N ALA A 45 23.83 8.13 -9.29
CA ALA A 45 25.20 7.64 -9.25
C ALA A 45 25.92 8.02 -7.95
N GLY A 46 26.51 7.04 -7.27
CA GLY A 46 27.31 7.23 -6.05
C GLY A 46 26.56 7.59 -4.78
N ARG A 47 25.21 7.58 -4.81
CA ARG A 47 24.33 7.98 -3.67
C ARG A 47 23.46 6.87 -3.14
N GLY A 48 23.74 5.63 -3.44
CA GLY A 48 22.97 4.47 -3.05
C GLY A 48 22.42 3.71 -4.23
N GLY A 49 21.41 2.84 -4.00
CA GLY A 49 20.80 2.03 -5.03
C GLY A 49 19.85 2.82 -5.92
N ASN A 50 19.89 2.58 -7.22
CA ASN A 50 18.92 3.11 -8.16
C ASN A 50 17.51 2.57 -7.82
N PRO A 51 16.53 3.41 -7.43
CA PRO A 51 15.21 2.97 -6.99
C PRO A 51 14.37 2.45 -8.15
N TYR A 52 13.24 1.81 -7.84
CA TYR A 52 12.28 1.37 -8.87
C TYR A 52 11.57 2.53 -9.56
N GLY A 53 11.31 3.61 -8.84
CA GLY A 53 10.57 4.78 -9.32
C GLY A 53 11.33 6.10 -9.09
N ASP A 54 10.58 7.19 -9.02
CA ASP A 54 11.13 8.56 -8.84
C ASP A 54 11.64 8.87 -7.44
N GLY A 55 11.59 7.91 -6.52
CA GLY A 55 12.06 8.08 -5.15
C GLY A 55 13.53 8.46 -5.06
N ARG A 56 13.96 8.74 -3.84
CA ARG A 56 15.38 8.91 -3.52
C ARG A 56 16.12 7.59 -3.65
N PRO A 57 17.45 7.61 -3.81
CA PRO A 57 18.26 6.40 -3.82
C PRO A 57 17.91 5.45 -2.69
N GLU A 58 17.79 4.18 -3.01
CA GLU A 58 17.59 3.13 -2.01
C GLU A 58 18.90 2.85 -1.30
N ILE A 59 18.82 2.64 0.02
CA ILE A 59 19.98 2.30 0.83
C ILE A 59 19.92 0.83 1.18
N GLY A 60 21.01 0.14 0.96
CA GLY A 60 21.11 -1.27 1.29
C GLY A 60 22.04 -2.05 0.36
N PHE A 61 22.25 -3.31 0.72
CA PHE A 61 23.13 -4.24 0.00
C PHE A 61 22.43 -5.12 -1.02
N VAL A 62 21.12 -4.91 -1.25
CA VAL A 62 20.38 -5.58 -2.31
C VAL A 62 20.36 -4.68 -3.54
N ASP A 63 20.99 -5.15 -4.58
CA ASP A 63 20.87 -4.58 -5.91
C ASP A 63 20.23 -5.58 -6.86
N ASN A 64 19.09 -5.22 -7.39
CA ASN A 64 18.40 -5.99 -8.42
C ASN A 64 19.01 -5.77 -9.82
N GLY A 65 20.29 -5.46 -9.91
CA GLY A 65 20.99 -5.17 -11.16
C GLY A 65 20.69 -3.76 -11.71
N LYS A 66 19.93 -2.92 -11.00
CA LYS A 66 19.59 -1.58 -11.48
C LYS A 66 20.80 -0.64 -11.54
N ASN A 67 21.75 -0.79 -10.60
CA ASN A 67 23.01 -0.03 -10.66
C ASN A 67 23.92 -0.51 -11.78
N GLY A 68 23.99 -1.83 -12.04
CA GLY A 68 24.70 -2.36 -13.19
C GLY A 68 24.11 -1.83 -14.51
N LYS A 69 22.80 -1.77 -14.65
CA LYS A 69 22.14 -1.15 -15.81
C LYS A 69 22.48 0.32 -15.94
N LEU A 70 22.52 1.04 -14.80
CA LEU A 70 22.90 2.45 -14.77
C LEU A 70 24.37 2.64 -15.18
N ALA A 71 25.26 1.73 -14.76
CA ALA A 71 26.65 1.75 -15.20
C ALA A 71 26.78 1.66 -16.74
N PHE A 72 25.98 0.80 -17.39
CA PHE A 72 25.95 0.72 -18.84
C PHE A 72 25.35 1.96 -19.52
N ALA A 73 24.33 2.60 -18.95
CA ALA A 73 23.84 3.86 -19.45
C ALA A 73 24.89 4.97 -19.35
N MET A 74 25.62 5.03 -18.25
CA MET A 74 26.72 5.98 -18.08
C MET A 74 27.92 5.65 -18.98
N ALA A 75 28.18 4.37 -19.27
CA ALA A 75 29.17 3.95 -20.26
C ALA A 75 28.82 4.46 -21.67
N ALA A 76 27.54 4.38 -22.06
CA ALA A 76 27.07 4.94 -23.33
C ALA A 76 27.22 6.47 -23.36
N ALA A 77 26.95 7.16 -22.25
CA ALA A 77 27.14 8.60 -22.15
C ALA A 77 28.63 8.98 -22.25
N ALA A 78 29.51 8.25 -21.56
CA ALA A 78 30.96 8.45 -21.67
C ALA A 78 31.50 8.17 -23.10
N ALA A 79 30.93 7.19 -23.80
CA ALA A 79 31.33 6.89 -25.19
C ALA A 79 30.84 7.95 -26.18
N LEU A 80 29.74 8.64 -25.88
CA LEU A 80 29.13 9.66 -26.73
C LEU A 80 29.84 11.02 -26.60
N THR A 81 30.21 11.44 -25.36
CA THR A 81 30.85 12.75 -25.12
C THR A 81 32.33 12.74 -25.52
N PRO A 82 32.87 13.82 -26.10
CA PRO A 82 34.26 13.90 -26.48
C PRO A 82 35.24 13.68 -25.33
N ASP A 83 34.85 14.02 -24.09
CA ASP A 83 35.71 13.89 -22.91
C ASP A 83 35.93 12.41 -22.53
N GLY A 84 35.10 11.51 -23.04
CA GLY A 84 35.25 10.05 -22.89
C GLY A 84 35.52 9.60 -21.45
N GLU A 85 36.64 8.94 -21.24
CA GLU A 85 37.07 8.43 -19.91
C GLU A 85 37.34 9.51 -18.86
N ASN A 86 37.52 10.76 -19.25
CA ASN A 86 37.74 11.91 -18.36
C ASN A 86 36.39 12.55 -17.92
N SER A 87 35.29 12.15 -18.53
CA SER A 87 33.99 12.74 -18.26
C SER A 87 33.42 12.36 -16.88
N VAL A 88 32.46 13.14 -16.38
CA VAL A 88 31.66 12.82 -15.20
C VAL A 88 30.90 11.53 -15.39
N TYR A 89 30.58 11.19 -16.62
CA TYR A 89 29.84 9.97 -16.97
C TYR A 89 30.70 8.71 -16.79
N ALA A 90 31.98 8.77 -17.13
CA ALA A 90 32.91 7.68 -16.84
C ALA A 90 33.04 7.46 -15.33
N ARG A 91 33.16 8.53 -14.54
CA ARG A 91 33.17 8.45 -13.07
C ARG A 91 31.84 7.86 -12.53
N ALA A 92 30.70 8.32 -13.05
CA ALA A 92 29.38 7.79 -12.68
C ALA A 92 29.23 6.30 -13.03
N ARG A 93 29.69 5.86 -14.22
CA ARG A 93 29.77 4.45 -14.61
C ARG A 93 30.53 3.63 -13.57
N ASP A 94 31.70 4.12 -13.19
CA ASP A 94 32.64 3.38 -12.35
C ASP A 94 32.07 3.19 -10.94
N VAL A 95 31.48 4.22 -10.32
CA VAL A 95 30.87 4.08 -8.99
C VAL A 95 29.63 3.20 -9.01
N CYS A 96 28.81 3.28 -10.07
CA CYS A 96 27.65 2.41 -10.22
C CYS A 96 28.06 0.94 -10.41
N ALA A 97 29.11 0.68 -11.17
CA ALA A 97 29.64 -0.66 -11.37
C ALA A 97 30.23 -1.21 -10.07
N MET A 98 31.02 -0.41 -9.34
CA MET A 98 31.67 -0.84 -8.09
C MET A 98 30.66 -1.19 -6.99
N GLN A 99 29.48 -0.59 -7.01
CA GLN A 99 28.43 -0.95 -6.05
C GLN A 99 28.02 -2.43 -6.16
N SER A 100 28.16 -3.04 -7.34
CA SER A 100 27.91 -4.47 -7.54
C SER A 100 28.82 -5.34 -6.68
N PHE A 101 30.04 -4.92 -6.43
CA PHE A 101 30.99 -5.64 -5.56
C PHE A 101 30.47 -5.69 -4.11
N TYR A 102 29.95 -4.59 -3.59
CA TYR A 102 29.48 -4.50 -2.20
C TYR A 102 28.10 -5.08 -1.96
N THR A 103 27.32 -5.34 -3.00
CA THR A 103 25.94 -5.90 -2.89
C THR A 103 25.87 -7.40 -3.12
N THR A 104 27.00 -8.10 -3.10
CA THR A 104 27.09 -9.52 -3.48
C THR A 104 26.35 -10.49 -2.57
N THR A 105 26.17 -10.18 -1.30
CA THR A 105 25.62 -11.08 -0.29
C THR A 105 24.20 -11.57 -0.62
N PHE A 106 23.44 -10.83 -1.42
CA PHE A 106 22.02 -11.12 -1.70
C PHE A 106 21.77 -11.52 -3.16
N MET A 107 22.76 -12.07 -3.84
CA MET A 107 22.68 -12.40 -5.26
C MET A 107 21.60 -13.43 -5.63
N LEU A 108 21.28 -14.34 -4.73
CA LEU A 108 20.34 -15.45 -4.99
C LEU A 108 18.89 -15.10 -4.63
N HIS A 109 18.56 -13.85 -4.44
CA HIS A 109 17.24 -13.44 -3.98
C HIS A 109 16.24 -13.32 -5.13
N GLY A 110 15.45 -14.37 -5.37
CA GLY A 110 14.33 -14.38 -6.32
C GLY A 110 14.70 -14.03 -7.77
N HIS A 111 13.70 -13.68 -8.57
CA HIS A 111 13.88 -13.33 -9.98
C HIS A 111 14.76 -12.09 -10.20
N THR A 112 14.81 -11.22 -9.23
CA THR A 112 15.58 -10.00 -9.31
C THR A 112 17.04 -10.19 -8.91
N GLY A 113 17.33 -11.13 -8.05
CA GLY A 113 18.68 -11.43 -7.56
C GLY A 113 19.45 -12.39 -8.45
N GLY A 114 19.03 -13.64 -8.48
CA GLY A 114 19.74 -14.74 -9.17
C GLY A 114 19.61 -14.72 -10.70
N GLY A 115 18.63 -14.01 -11.23
CA GLY A 115 18.41 -13.88 -12.67
C GLY A 115 18.90 -12.53 -13.21
N ILE A 116 17.95 -11.64 -13.51
CA ILE A 116 18.24 -10.33 -14.14
C ILE A 116 19.24 -9.50 -13.31
N GLY A 117 19.15 -9.56 -11.99
CA GLY A 117 20.05 -8.81 -11.11
C GLY A 117 21.50 -9.24 -11.27
N GLU A 118 21.76 -10.54 -11.24
CA GLU A 118 23.11 -11.09 -11.32
C GLU A 118 23.79 -10.80 -12.65
N ILE A 119 23.05 -10.95 -13.75
CA ILE A 119 23.54 -10.63 -15.10
C ILE A 119 24.16 -9.23 -15.16
N TRP A 120 23.41 -8.23 -14.70
CA TRP A 120 23.82 -6.84 -14.79
C TRP A 120 24.94 -6.49 -13.80
N ARG A 121 24.95 -7.12 -12.62
CA ARG A 121 26.02 -6.92 -11.65
C ARG A 121 27.34 -7.48 -12.13
N SER A 122 27.35 -8.71 -12.63
CA SER A 122 28.55 -9.34 -13.14
C SER A 122 29.09 -8.63 -14.38
N ALA A 123 28.21 -8.24 -15.30
CA ALA A 123 28.62 -7.46 -16.48
C ALA A 123 29.20 -6.10 -16.08
N ALA A 124 28.58 -5.40 -15.11
CA ALA A 124 29.06 -4.10 -14.64
C ALA A 124 30.45 -4.19 -14.00
N MET A 125 30.72 -5.25 -13.21
CA MET A 125 32.07 -5.45 -12.67
C MET A 125 33.11 -5.64 -13.77
N GLY A 126 32.73 -6.23 -14.92
CA GLY A 126 33.60 -6.32 -16.09
C GLY A 126 34.05 -4.97 -16.66
N LEU A 127 33.26 -3.91 -16.48
CA LEU A 127 33.67 -2.55 -16.88
C LEU A 127 34.84 -2.01 -16.04
N LEU A 128 35.08 -2.59 -14.86
CA LEU A 128 36.14 -2.17 -13.93
C LEU A 128 37.41 -3.04 -14.00
N HIS A 129 37.49 -4.02 -14.91
CA HIS A 129 38.57 -5.00 -14.92
C HIS A 129 39.98 -4.38 -15.01
N GLU A 130 40.15 -3.24 -15.64
CA GLU A 130 41.42 -2.49 -15.70
C GLU A 130 41.64 -1.57 -14.49
N LYS A 131 40.59 -0.86 -14.07
CA LYS A 131 40.69 0.15 -12.98
C LYS A 131 40.71 -0.50 -11.58
N LYS A 132 40.04 -1.63 -11.40
CA LYS A 132 39.91 -2.39 -10.13
C LYS A 132 40.11 -3.88 -10.36
N PRO A 133 41.29 -4.30 -10.85
CA PRO A 133 41.55 -5.69 -11.28
C PRO A 133 41.41 -6.70 -10.13
N ASN A 134 41.80 -6.35 -8.91
CA ASN A 134 41.70 -7.24 -7.76
C ASN A 134 40.25 -7.48 -7.35
N GLN A 135 39.41 -6.42 -7.28
CA GLN A 135 37.99 -6.52 -6.95
C GLN A 135 37.22 -7.22 -8.06
N TYR A 136 37.54 -6.97 -9.33
CA TYR A 136 36.94 -7.69 -10.44
C TYR A 136 37.24 -9.20 -10.35
N ARG A 137 38.51 -9.58 -10.14
CA ARG A 137 38.90 -11.00 -10.02
C ARG A 137 38.18 -11.64 -8.84
N GLU A 138 38.26 -11.03 -7.65
CA GLU A 138 37.60 -11.57 -6.47
C GLU A 138 36.08 -11.71 -6.67
N PHE A 139 35.46 -10.74 -7.34
CA PHE A 139 34.03 -10.82 -7.65
C PHE A 139 33.73 -12.03 -8.55
N MET A 140 34.47 -12.23 -9.63
CA MET A 140 34.26 -13.34 -10.57
C MET A 140 34.56 -14.69 -9.92
N ASP A 141 35.64 -14.80 -9.14
CA ASP A 141 35.95 -16.00 -8.37
C ASP A 141 34.84 -16.36 -7.36
N ASN A 142 34.31 -15.36 -6.68
CA ASN A 142 33.18 -15.56 -5.78
C ASN A 142 31.90 -16.00 -6.50
N ARG A 143 31.77 -15.73 -7.80
CA ARG A 143 30.64 -16.10 -8.64
C ARG A 143 30.81 -17.45 -9.34
N GLN A 144 32.02 -17.97 -9.42
CA GLN A 144 32.29 -19.18 -10.17
C GLN A 144 31.38 -20.33 -9.78
N TRP A 145 31.21 -20.61 -8.48
CA TRP A 145 30.34 -21.69 -8.01
C TRP A 145 28.88 -21.52 -8.50
N HIS A 146 28.37 -20.27 -8.57
CA HIS A 146 27.03 -20.00 -9.05
C HIS A 146 26.90 -20.29 -10.55
N TYR A 147 27.89 -19.90 -11.33
CA TYR A 147 27.89 -20.16 -12.76
C TYR A 147 28.06 -21.66 -13.05
N ASP A 148 28.93 -22.35 -12.31
CA ASP A 148 29.14 -23.78 -12.45
C ASP A 148 27.88 -24.58 -12.14
N LEU A 149 27.19 -24.26 -11.06
CA LEU A 149 25.91 -24.86 -10.70
C LEU A 149 24.76 -24.50 -11.66
N SER A 150 24.83 -23.35 -12.31
CA SER A 150 23.83 -22.92 -13.29
C SER A 150 23.98 -23.55 -14.64
N ARG A 151 25.17 -24.15 -14.93
CA ARG A 151 25.48 -24.78 -16.20
C ARG A 151 24.76 -26.11 -16.34
N ARG A 152 24.14 -26.32 -17.50
CA ARG A 152 23.42 -27.55 -17.84
C ARG A 152 24.29 -28.46 -18.70
N PHE A 153 23.90 -29.73 -18.82
CA PHE A 153 24.61 -30.76 -19.61
C PHE A 153 24.68 -30.40 -21.10
N ASP A 154 23.73 -29.63 -21.61
CA ASP A 154 23.67 -29.16 -23.00
C ASP A 154 24.51 -27.90 -23.26
N GLY A 155 25.21 -27.40 -22.23
CA GLY A 155 26.01 -26.17 -22.30
C GLY A 155 25.23 -24.89 -22.07
N SER A 156 23.92 -24.96 -21.93
CA SER A 156 23.11 -23.79 -21.54
C SER A 156 23.26 -23.47 -20.04
N PHE A 157 22.72 -22.33 -19.62
CA PHE A 157 22.74 -21.92 -18.24
C PHE A 157 21.31 -21.69 -17.75
N GLY A 158 20.97 -22.25 -16.59
CA GLY A 158 19.72 -21.99 -15.88
C GLY A 158 19.89 -20.94 -14.79
N ILE A 159 18.77 -20.53 -14.18
CA ILE A 159 18.78 -19.67 -13.00
C ILE A 159 18.60 -20.53 -11.76
N LEU A 160 19.52 -20.39 -10.80
CA LEU A 160 19.38 -21.03 -9.50
C LEU A 160 18.33 -20.32 -8.65
N GLY A 161 17.46 -21.07 -7.99
CA GLY A 161 16.61 -20.56 -6.91
C GLY A 161 15.15 -20.28 -7.23
N GLY A 162 14.61 -20.72 -8.37
CA GLY A 162 13.18 -20.56 -8.58
C GLY A 162 12.64 -21.19 -9.86
N ALA A 163 11.74 -22.16 -9.72
CA ALA A 163 11.12 -22.87 -10.85
C ALA A 163 10.40 -21.95 -11.87
N GLY A 164 9.92 -20.78 -11.45
CA GLY A 164 9.24 -19.83 -12.33
C GLY A 164 10.18 -18.97 -13.21
N TYR A 165 11.46 -18.94 -12.91
CA TYR A 165 12.44 -18.08 -13.58
C TYR A 165 13.56 -18.85 -14.28
N ASP A 166 13.53 -20.16 -14.26
CA ASP A 166 14.48 -21.01 -14.94
C ASP A 166 14.14 -21.12 -16.44
N LYS A 167 14.31 -20.02 -17.14
CA LYS A 167 14.10 -19.91 -18.58
C LYS A 167 15.45 -19.83 -19.29
N GLU A 168 15.63 -20.56 -20.37
CA GLU A 168 16.83 -20.59 -21.17
C GLU A 168 17.32 -19.21 -21.61
N GLN A 169 16.38 -18.31 -21.95
CA GLN A 169 16.71 -16.96 -22.41
C GLN A 169 17.49 -16.11 -21.42
N TRP A 170 17.52 -16.49 -20.13
CA TRP A 170 18.22 -15.73 -19.08
C TRP A 170 19.62 -16.29 -18.81
N GLY A 171 19.85 -17.54 -19.12
CA GLY A 171 21.14 -18.24 -18.89
C GLY A 171 22.27 -17.72 -19.76
N VAL A 172 22.00 -17.26 -20.99
CA VAL A 172 23.03 -16.74 -21.92
C VAL A 172 23.80 -15.52 -21.38
N ALA A 173 23.26 -14.84 -20.41
CA ALA A 173 23.87 -13.63 -19.88
C ALA A 173 25.01 -13.90 -18.89
N TYR A 174 25.10 -15.08 -18.29
CA TYR A 174 26.26 -15.44 -17.47
C TYR A 174 27.58 -15.50 -18.28
N PRO A 175 27.65 -16.21 -19.43
CA PRO A 175 28.83 -16.14 -20.29
C PRO A 175 29.16 -14.72 -20.76
N LEU A 176 28.14 -13.85 -21.00
CA LEU A 176 28.37 -12.48 -21.43
C LEU A 176 29.20 -11.69 -20.42
N ALA A 177 29.08 -11.93 -19.12
CA ALA A 177 29.87 -11.25 -18.10
C ALA A 177 31.40 -11.41 -18.33
N TYR A 178 31.83 -12.57 -18.79
CA TYR A 178 33.23 -12.86 -19.13
C TYR A 178 33.69 -12.23 -20.44
N THR A 179 32.78 -11.73 -21.27
CA THR A 179 33.12 -11.09 -22.54
C THR A 179 33.30 -9.59 -22.43
N ILE A 180 32.82 -8.96 -21.34
CA ILE A 180 32.90 -7.50 -21.14
C ILE A 180 34.34 -6.98 -21.23
N PRO A 181 35.34 -7.61 -20.61
CA PRO A 181 36.75 -7.19 -20.73
C PRO A 181 37.30 -7.19 -22.16
N ARG A 182 36.66 -7.87 -23.11
CA ARG A 182 37.08 -7.88 -24.52
C ARG A 182 36.80 -6.59 -25.26
N LYS A 183 36.02 -5.69 -24.67
CA LYS A 183 35.71 -4.35 -25.23
C LYS A 183 35.20 -4.42 -26.68
N THR A 184 34.25 -5.33 -26.95
CA THR A 184 33.73 -5.56 -28.31
C THR A 184 32.57 -4.64 -28.69
N LEU A 185 31.96 -3.98 -27.70
CA LEU A 185 30.83 -3.04 -27.89
C LEU A 185 31.21 -1.63 -27.41
N ARG A 186 30.59 -0.61 -27.99
CA ARG A 186 30.80 0.78 -27.53
C ARG A 186 30.62 0.94 -26.02
N VAL A 187 29.54 0.39 -25.47
CA VAL A 187 29.24 0.41 -24.04
C VAL A 187 30.22 -0.39 -23.17
N THR A 188 31.04 -1.23 -23.77
CA THR A 188 32.10 -1.98 -23.08
C THR A 188 33.51 -1.45 -23.35
N GLY A 189 33.63 -0.34 -24.10
CA GLY A 189 34.90 0.34 -24.37
C GLY A 189 35.50 0.07 -25.77
N ALA A 190 34.72 -0.47 -26.73
CA ALA A 190 35.19 -0.54 -28.12
C ALA A 190 35.45 0.86 -28.71
N PRO A 191 36.48 1.01 -29.60
CA PRO A 191 36.76 2.28 -30.22
C PRO A 191 35.59 2.77 -31.06
N PRO A 192 35.53 4.11 -31.37
CA PRO A 192 34.55 4.66 -32.28
C PRO A 192 34.60 3.97 -33.64
N THR A 193 33.42 3.81 -34.25
CA THR A 193 33.27 3.30 -35.62
C THR A 193 33.11 4.46 -36.60
N LYS A 194 33.12 4.18 -37.91
CA LYS A 194 32.81 5.17 -38.95
C LYS A 194 31.43 5.81 -38.80
N PHE A 195 30.53 5.21 -38.05
CA PHE A 195 29.18 5.73 -37.78
C PHE A 195 29.10 6.51 -36.46
N SER A 196 30.14 6.47 -35.60
CA SER A 196 30.13 7.17 -34.32
C SER A 196 30.24 8.69 -34.55
N LYS A 197 29.26 9.44 -34.06
CA LYS A 197 29.19 10.89 -34.08
C LYS A 197 29.24 11.40 -32.66
N PRO A 198 30.32 12.03 -32.20
CA PRO A 198 30.43 12.61 -30.88
C PRO A 198 29.36 13.68 -30.68
N TYR A 199 28.87 13.79 -29.48
CA TYR A 199 27.92 14.81 -29.06
C TYR A 199 28.26 15.27 -27.65
N GLN A 200 28.47 16.59 -27.48
CA GLN A 200 28.83 17.17 -26.19
C GLN A 200 27.63 17.08 -25.23
N LEU A 201 27.77 16.26 -24.22
CA LEU A 201 26.86 16.19 -23.09
C LEU A 201 27.21 17.24 -22.02
N PRO A 202 26.26 17.64 -21.15
CA PRO A 202 26.57 18.60 -20.07
C PRO A 202 27.69 18.12 -19.16
N GLU A 203 28.60 18.99 -18.79
CA GLU A 203 29.68 18.69 -17.83
C GLU A 203 29.13 18.48 -16.42
N HIS A 204 28.09 19.22 -16.05
CA HIS A 204 27.37 19.13 -14.78
C HIS A 204 25.89 18.83 -15.03
N PRO A 205 25.51 17.57 -15.26
CA PRO A 205 24.11 17.25 -15.58
C PRO A 205 23.17 17.39 -14.39
N TRP A 206 23.68 17.37 -13.15
CA TRP A 206 22.89 17.47 -11.93
C TRP A 206 23.74 17.88 -10.74
N GLY A 207 23.23 18.75 -9.88
CA GLY A 207 23.88 19.14 -8.62
C GLY A 207 24.84 20.33 -8.76
N THR A 208 25.68 20.52 -7.75
CA THR A 208 26.80 21.44 -7.68
C THR A 208 28.12 20.67 -7.85
N GLU A 209 29.25 21.36 -7.87
CA GLU A 209 30.57 20.71 -7.87
C GLU A 209 30.75 19.80 -6.65
N ALA A 210 30.18 20.15 -5.49
CA ALA A 210 30.19 19.30 -4.31
C ALA A 210 29.51 17.93 -4.50
N ASP A 211 28.55 17.84 -5.43
CA ASP A 211 27.90 16.57 -5.78
C ASP A 211 28.79 15.62 -6.57
N GLU A 212 29.79 16.15 -7.29
CA GLU A 212 30.73 15.31 -8.03
C GLU A 212 31.66 14.52 -7.11
N ALA A 213 31.89 14.98 -5.88
CA ALA A 213 32.65 14.23 -4.87
C ALA A 213 32.08 12.81 -4.66
N PHE A 214 30.78 12.59 -4.87
CA PHE A 214 30.13 11.26 -4.76
C PHE A 214 30.55 10.29 -5.86
N LEU A 215 31.15 10.76 -6.96
CA LEU A 215 31.59 9.96 -8.10
C LEU A 215 33.06 9.46 -7.96
N SER A 216 33.51 9.22 -6.74
CA SER A 216 34.89 8.75 -6.51
C SER A 216 34.88 7.27 -6.08
N LEU A 217 35.81 6.50 -6.68
CA LEU A 217 36.11 5.11 -6.31
C LEU A 217 37.03 4.99 -5.09
N GLU A 218 37.45 6.08 -4.51
CA GLU A 218 38.42 6.08 -3.42
C GLU A 218 37.71 6.26 -2.07
N ALA A 219 38.38 5.80 -1.01
CA ALA A 219 37.98 6.12 0.34
C ALA A 219 37.99 7.65 0.56
N VAL A 220 37.08 8.11 1.41
CA VAL A 220 37.04 9.52 1.78
C VAL A 220 38.21 9.83 2.72
N PRO A 221 39.01 10.85 2.49
CA PRO A 221 40.06 11.24 3.43
C PRO A 221 39.44 11.62 4.80
N ASP A 222 40.08 11.20 5.87
CA ASP A 222 39.78 11.68 7.22
C ASP A 222 40.17 13.18 7.41
N LYS A 223 39.97 13.68 8.62
CA LYS A 223 40.31 15.06 8.97
C LYS A 223 41.79 15.40 8.79
N ASP A 224 42.69 14.40 8.89
CA ASP A 224 44.14 14.55 8.74
C ASP A 224 44.59 14.30 7.29
N GLY A 225 43.67 14.13 6.35
CA GLY A 225 43.97 13.86 4.94
C GLY A 225 44.33 12.40 4.64
N ARG A 226 44.25 11.47 5.61
CA ARG A 226 44.57 10.06 5.40
C ARG A 226 43.42 9.33 4.78
N LYS A 227 43.70 8.52 3.78
CA LYS A 227 42.70 7.63 3.17
C LYS A 227 42.81 6.24 3.77
N GLN A 228 41.67 5.58 3.96
CA GLN A 228 41.60 4.15 4.31
C GLN A 228 42.28 3.34 3.21
N ASP A 229 43.16 2.42 3.58
CA ASP A 229 43.71 1.44 2.66
C ASP A 229 42.67 0.33 2.35
N LEU A 230 42.22 0.26 1.11
CA LEU A 230 41.26 -0.70 0.62
C LEU A 230 41.91 -1.77 -0.27
N SER A 231 43.24 -1.79 -0.38
CA SER A 231 43.96 -2.76 -1.24
C SER A 231 43.76 -4.22 -0.81
N GLY A 232 43.58 -4.44 0.50
CA GLY A 232 43.31 -5.74 1.08
C GLY A 232 41.84 -6.02 1.31
N GLU A 233 40.91 -5.19 0.83
CA GLU A 233 39.49 -5.37 0.99
C GLU A 233 39.01 -6.57 0.17
N THR A 234 38.24 -7.45 0.80
CA THR A 234 37.69 -8.64 0.16
C THR A 234 36.22 -8.76 0.44
N LEU A 235 35.48 -9.49 -0.44
CA LEU A 235 34.07 -9.84 -0.22
C LEU A 235 33.87 -10.60 1.11
N ALA A 236 34.87 -11.37 1.52
CA ALA A 236 34.85 -12.13 2.76
C ALA A 236 35.10 -11.27 4.01
N ARG A 237 35.81 -10.15 3.92
CA ARG A 237 36.23 -9.32 5.06
C ARG A 237 35.42 -8.05 5.17
N ASP A 238 35.39 -7.26 4.13
CA ASP A 238 34.96 -5.86 4.17
C ASP A 238 33.70 -5.59 3.32
N SER A 239 33.19 -6.61 2.61
CA SER A 239 31.92 -6.50 1.89
C SER A 239 30.74 -6.80 2.81
N SER A 240 29.57 -6.94 2.22
CA SER A 240 28.30 -7.05 2.94
C SER A 240 28.22 -8.15 4.01
N GLY A 241 28.93 -9.26 3.85
CA GLY A 241 28.85 -10.37 4.81
C GLY A 241 29.44 -10.06 6.19
N PRO A 242 30.78 -9.91 6.33
CA PRO A 242 31.41 -9.59 7.62
C PRO A 242 30.99 -8.25 8.19
N PHE A 243 30.87 -7.23 7.35
CA PHE A 243 30.41 -5.92 7.74
C PHE A 243 29.01 -5.97 8.32
N LEU A 244 28.07 -6.64 7.65
CA LEU A 244 26.71 -6.81 8.13
C LEU A 244 26.68 -7.55 9.47
N ARG A 245 27.42 -8.63 9.65
CA ARG A 245 27.48 -9.36 10.93
C ARG A 245 27.98 -8.46 12.05
N ARG A 246 29.03 -7.67 11.80
CA ARG A 246 29.60 -6.76 12.79
C ARG A 246 28.69 -5.60 13.14
N PHE A 247 28.09 -4.96 12.12
CA PHE A 247 27.26 -3.76 12.29
C PHE A 247 25.77 -4.07 12.55
N HIS A 248 25.30 -5.27 12.21
CA HIS A 248 23.93 -5.72 12.50
C HIS A 248 23.85 -6.75 13.62
N GLY A 249 24.99 -7.20 14.15
CA GLY A 249 25.03 -8.12 15.28
C GLY A 249 24.64 -7.48 16.60
N PRO A 250 24.57 -8.28 17.66
CA PRO A 250 24.25 -7.78 19.00
C PRO A 250 25.33 -6.87 19.58
N GLU A 251 26.55 -7.04 19.13
CA GLU A 251 27.68 -6.19 19.55
C GLU A 251 27.61 -4.84 18.86
N GLN A 252 27.80 -3.77 19.65
CA GLN A 252 27.85 -2.43 19.09
C GLN A 252 29.26 -2.12 18.59
N PRO A 253 29.43 -1.48 17.40
CA PRO A 253 30.74 -1.06 16.94
C PRO A 253 31.31 0.02 17.85
N SER A 254 32.64 0.07 17.97
CA SER A 254 33.35 1.16 18.64
C SER A 254 33.23 2.47 17.84
N ASP A 255 33.54 3.58 18.48
CA ASP A 255 33.57 4.88 17.82
C ASP A 255 34.63 4.93 16.70
N ASP A 256 35.76 4.26 16.88
CA ASP A 256 36.82 4.19 15.87
C ASP A 256 36.39 3.33 14.67
N GLU A 257 35.66 2.25 14.90
CA GLU A 257 35.07 1.46 13.79
C GLU A 257 34.05 2.31 13.02
N ILE A 258 33.23 3.09 13.71
CA ILE A 258 32.26 3.97 13.03
C ILE A 258 33.03 5.05 12.22
N ARG A 259 34.08 5.67 12.79
CA ARG A 259 34.96 6.62 12.06
C ARG A 259 35.64 5.96 10.87
N LYS A 260 36.13 4.73 11.03
CA LYS A 260 36.68 3.97 9.89
C LYS A 260 35.67 3.86 8.75
N TYR A 261 34.46 3.35 9.01
CA TYR A 261 33.50 3.02 7.96
C TYR A 261 32.72 4.23 7.43
N ILE A 262 32.63 5.36 8.16
CA ILE A 262 32.07 6.60 7.62
C ILE A 262 32.95 7.21 6.50
N HIS A 263 34.20 6.80 6.42
CA HIS A 263 35.17 7.20 5.39
C HIS A 263 35.31 6.15 4.25
N HIS A 264 34.52 5.07 4.28
CA HIS A 264 34.55 4.01 3.28
C HIS A 264 34.17 4.52 1.88
N GLN A 265 34.69 3.89 0.82
CA GLN A 265 34.37 4.29 -0.56
C GLN A 265 32.90 4.05 -0.93
N ASP A 266 32.26 2.99 -0.44
CA ASP A 266 30.86 2.66 -0.75
C ASP A 266 29.88 3.48 0.07
N TYR A 267 28.85 4.01 -0.60
CA TYR A 267 27.83 4.84 0.03
C TYR A 267 27.01 4.09 1.09
N ASN A 268 26.62 2.85 0.82
CA ASN A 268 25.78 2.08 1.75
C ASN A 268 26.52 1.76 3.04
N ILE A 269 27.82 1.47 2.95
CA ILE A 269 28.68 1.22 4.12
C ILE A 269 28.80 2.50 4.96
N ARG A 270 29.08 3.65 4.32
CA ARG A 270 29.09 4.95 5.04
C ARG A 270 27.75 5.24 5.71
N TYR A 271 26.65 5.00 5.02
CA TYR A 271 25.31 5.26 5.56
C TYR A 271 24.98 4.40 6.78
N ILE A 272 25.37 3.13 6.78
CA ILE A 272 25.18 2.26 7.94
C ILE A 272 26.04 2.72 9.13
N ALA A 273 27.27 3.19 8.88
CA ALA A 273 28.10 3.80 9.92
C ALA A 273 27.42 5.05 10.52
N ALA A 274 26.83 5.91 9.68
CA ALA A 274 26.06 7.08 10.12
C ALA A 274 24.83 6.66 10.96
N MET A 275 24.10 5.63 10.54
CA MET A 275 22.98 5.09 11.34
C MET A 275 23.44 4.57 12.70
N LYS A 276 24.61 3.93 12.79
CA LYS A 276 25.17 3.47 14.07
C LYS A 276 25.60 4.62 14.98
N ALA A 277 26.10 5.73 14.43
CA ALA A 277 26.32 6.94 15.21
C ALA A 277 25.03 7.49 15.82
N LEU A 278 23.91 7.35 15.10
CA LEU A 278 22.58 7.76 15.56
C LEU A 278 21.89 6.72 16.48
N GLY A 279 22.52 5.60 16.77
CA GLY A 279 21.92 4.54 17.58
C GLY A 279 20.69 3.87 16.95
N ILE A 280 20.51 4.01 15.64
CA ILE A 280 19.32 3.54 14.94
C ILE A 280 19.49 2.08 14.52
N ASN A 281 18.36 1.40 14.52
CA ASN A 281 18.22 0.09 13.94
C ASN A 281 18.28 0.20 12.40
N SER A 282 19.34 -0.30 11.80
CA SER A 282 19.46 -0.40 10.36
C SER A 282 18.54 -1.52 9.84
N GLY A 283 17.24 -1.26 9.82
CA GLY A 283 16.23 -2.21 9.30
C GLY A 283 16.44 -2.42 7.80
N TYR A 284 17.13 -3.49 7.44
CA TYR A 284 17.22 -3.99 6.10
C TYR A 284 16.31 -5.22 5.92
N ILE A 285 15.85 -5.52 4.72
CA ILE A 285 14.89 -6.61 4.45
C ILE A 285 15.30 -7.89 5.20
N GLY A 286 14.53 -8.24 6.23
CA GLY A 286 14.77 -9.45 7.04
C GLY A 286 15.79 -9.34 8.17
N TRP A 287 16.56 -8.26 8.28
CA TRP A 287 17.58 -8.06 9.29
C TRP A 287 17.20 -6.89 10.20
N ARG A 288 16.95 -7.18 11.46
CA ARG A 288 16.74 -6.15 12.48
C ARG A 288 17.91 -6.15 13.45
N SER A 289 18.77 -5.19 13.32
CA SER A 289 19.79 -4.93 14.32
C SER A 289 19.17 -4.25 15.53
N PRO A 290 19.55 -4.61 16.76
CA PRO A 290 19.15 -3.83 17.91
C PRO A 290 19.68 -2.40 17.79
N GLY A 291 18.84 -1.41 18.14
CA GLY A 291 19.28 -0.03 18.28
C GLY A 291 20.35 0.10 19.36
N GLY A 292 21.28 1.00 19.17
CA GLY A 292 22.30 1.38 20.13
C GLY A 292 21.99 2.71 20.81
N LYS A 293 22.93 3.21 21.58
CA LYS A 293 22.90 4.58 22.09
C LYS A 293 23.33 5.56 21.00
N VAL A 294 22.67 6.72 20.94
CA VAL A 294 23.14 7.85 20.13
C VAL A 294 24.53 8.27 20.62
N ARG A 295 25.39 8.62 19.70
CA ARG A 295 26.72 9.17 19.96
C ARG A 295 26.78 10.64 19.50
N PRO A 296 26.30 11.59 20.32
CA PRO A 296 26.11 12.97 19.87
C PRO A 296 27.40 13.61 19.34
N GLY A 297 28.55 13.30 19.94
CA GLY A 297 29.85 13.78 19.49
C GLY A 297 30.17 13.35 18.05
N LEU A 298 29.99 12.08 17.71
CA LEU A 298 30.20 11.57 16.34
C LEU A 298 29.18 12.16 15.35
N VAL A 299 27.94 12.30 15.76
CA VAL A 299 26.87 12.88 14.93
C VAL A 299 27.27 14.30 14.53
N MET A 300 27.66 15.12 15.48
CA MET A 300 28.11 16.51 15.21
C MET A 300 29.40 16.56 14.41
N GLU A 301 30.41 15.73 14.74
CA GLU A 301 31.66 15.59 14.00
C GLU A 301 31.40 15.34 12.50
N PHE A 302 30.48 14.41 12.19
CA PHE A 302 30.22 14.04 10.81
C PHE A 302 29.30 15.04 10.08
N LEU A 303 28.36 15.68 10.76
CA LEU A 303 27.53 16.75 10.17
C LEU A 303 28.36 17.98 9.83
N GLN A 304 29.44 18.29 10.60
CA GLN A 304 30.33 19.39 10.40
C GLN A 304 31.53 19.05 9.51
N SER A 305 31.60 17.81 9.00
CA SER A 305 32.71 17.38 8.15
C SER A 305 32.86 18.27 6.90
N GLU A 306 34.06 18.70 6.58
CA GLU A 306 34.35 19.37 5.32
C GLU A 306 34.22 18.49 4.08
N ARG A 307 34.07 17.17 4.28
CA ARG A 307 33.93 16.17 3.20
C ARG A 307 32.45 15.95 2.83
N PRO A 308 32.00 16.39 1.63
CA PRO A 308 30.58 16.26 1.23
C PRO A 308 30.06 14.83 1.33
N ARG A 309 30.91 13.83 1.06
CA ARG A 309 30.53 12.41 1.12
C ARG A 309 30.25 11.92 2.55
N VAL A 310 30.92 12.45 3.57
CA VAL A 310 30.66 12.15 4.99
C VAL A 310 29.44 12.96 5.45
N ARG A 311 29.46 14.26 5.19
CA ARG A 311 28.34 15.15 5.55
C ARG A 311 27.03 14.69 4.94
N GLY A 312 27.05 14.32 3.66
CA GLY A 312 25.84 13.87 2.93
C GLY A 312 25.20 12.61 3.50
N VAL A 313 25.99 11.59 3.85
CA VAL A 313 25.41 10.38 4.47
C VAL A 313 24.90 10.66 5.87
N MET A 314 25.58 11.55 6.63
CA MET A 314 25.15 11.88 7.98
C MET A 314 23.85 12.70 7.97
N PHE A 315 23.73 13.71 7.12
CA PHE A 315 22.48 14.44 6.91
C PHE A 315 21.34 13.51 6.48
N ALA A 316 21.57 12.64 5.50
CA ALA A 316 20.58 11.71 5.01
C ALA A 316 20.09 10.72 6.10
N ALA A 317 21.02 10.18 6.90
CA ALA A 317 20.67 9.31 8.02
C ALA A 317 19.91 10.08 9.12
N THR A 318 20.32 11.29 9.44
CA THR A 318 19.68 12.16 10.44
C THR A 318 18.25 12.54 10.04
N ALA A 319 18.05 12.91 8.77
CA ALA A 319 16.73 13.21 8.23
C ALA A 319 15.76 12.03 8.42
N LYS A 320 16.20 10.82 8.07
CA LYS A 320 15.40 9.62 8.16
C LYS A 320 15.16 9.16 9.61
N SER A 321 16.09 9.42 10.50
CA SER A 321 16.01 8.97 11.88
C SER A 321 15.02 9.73 12.74
N GLY A 322 14.72 10.96 12.37
CA GLY A 322 14.01 11.90 13.24
C GLY A 322 14.81 12.38 14.46
N HIS A 323 16.08 11.96 14.60
CA HIS A 323 16.93 12.39 15.72
C HIS A 323 17.29 13.89 15.60
N ARG A 324 17.17 14.61 16.71
CA ARG A 324 17.43 16.07 16.79
C ARG A 324 18.25 16.40 18.03
N THR A 325 19.55 16.19 17.95
CA THR A 325 20.49 16.73 18.94
C THR A 325 20.53 18.26 18.84
N PRO A 326 20.75 19.00 19.92
CA PRO A 326 20.98 20.45 19.86
C PRO A 326 22.04 20.81 18.80
N GLY A 327 21.81 21.87 18.02
CA GLY A 327 22.68 22.32 16.95
C GLY A 327 22.42 21.67 15.57
N ILE A 328 21.69 20.55 15.47
CA ILE A 328 21.40 19.92 14.17
C ILE A 328 20.55 20.84 13.28
N ILE A 329 19.59 21.54 13.85
CA ILE A 329 18.74 22.47 13.10
C ILE A 329 19.58 23.62 12.53
N ASP A 330 20.49 24.17 13.31
CA ASP A 330 21.36 25.27 12.89
C ASP A 330 22.28 24.82 11.75
N LEU A 331 22.83 23.62 11.82
CA LEU A 331 23.63 23.06 10.71
C LEU A 331 22.77 22.81 9.46
N ALA A 332 21.51 22.41 9.62
CA ALA A 332 20.60 22.26 8.49
C ALA A 332 20.26 23.63 7.86
N VAL A 333 20.09 24.67 8.66
CA VAL A 333 19.91 26.05 8.16
C VAL A 333 21.15 26.51 7.37
N GLN A 334 22.34 26.32 7.92
CA GLN A 334 23.60 26.65 7.23
C GLN A 334 23.72 25.93 5.88
N ALA A 335 23.48 24.61 5.86
CA ALA A 335 23.55 23.82 4.65
C ALA A 335 22.56 24.27 3.57
N VAL A 336 21.37 24.73 3.95
CA VAL A 336 20.35 25.22 2.99
C VAL A 336 20.71 26.61 2.48
N GLN A 337 21.39 27.46 3.28
CA GLN A 337 21.84 28.81 2.91
C GLN A 337 23.11 28.83 2.06
N ASP A 338 23.94 27.82 2.19
CA ASP A 338 25.17 27.70 1.42
C ASP A 338 24.89 27.45 -0.06
N GLY A 339 25.24 28.39 -0.95
CA GLY A 339 25.01 28.27 -2.40
C GLY A 339 25.74 27.09 -3.04
N ASP A 340 26.91 26.76 -2.58
CA ASP A 340 27.82 25.76 -3.16
C ASP A 340 27.61 24.35 -2.56
N GLU A 341 26.81 24.23 -1.50
CA GLU A 341 26.54 22.93 -0.88
C GLU A 341 25.88 21.96 -1.86
N SER A 342 26.21 20.67 -1.72
CA SER A 342 25.63 19.57 -2.47
C SER A 342 24.09 19.56 -2.38
N TRP A 343 23.43 19.39 -3.51
CA TRP A 343 21.96 19.23 -3.54
C TRP A 343 21.50 18.03 -2.74
N TRP A 344 22.31 16.99 -2.64
CA TRP A 344 22.02 15.84 -1.82
C TRP A 344 22.01 16.17 -0.32
N VAL A 345 22.95 17.00 0.14
CA VAL A 345 22.98 17.51 1.51
C VAL A 345 21.79 18.44 1.77
N LYS A 346 21.55 19.40 0.85
CA LYS A 346 20.40 20.32 0.95
C LYS A 346 19.07 19.61 1.02
N ASP A 347 18.88 18.53 0.23
CA ASP A 347 17.67 17.72 0.26
C ASP A 347 17.42 17.14 1.67
N ALA A 348 18.45 16.58 2.29
CA ALA A 348 18.35 16.04 3.64
C ALA A 348 18.19 17.13 4.71
N ALA A 349 18.89 18.26 4.57
CA ALA A 349 18.78 19.40 5.46
C ALA A 349 17.35 19.98 5.47
N LEU A 350 16.76 20.19 4.30
CA LEU A 350 15.35 20.60 4.17
C LEU A 350 14.39 19.62 4.86
N GLN A 351 14.64 18.31 4.76
CA GLN A 351 13.83 17.33 5.49
C GLN A 351 13.97 17.45 7.00
N ILE A 352 15.19 17.73 7.50
CA ILE A 352 15.44 17.97 8.93
C ILE A 352 14.67 19.20 9.41
N LEU A 353 14.66 20.29 8.63
CA LEU A 353 13.91 21.50 8.94
C LEU A 353 12.42 21.29 9.08
N GLY A 354 11.85 20.25 8.47
CA GLY A 354 10.45 19.86 8.66
C GLY A 354 10.06 19.51 10.11
N SER A 355 11.01 19.39 11.01
CA SER A 355 10.79 19.20 12.46
C SER A 355 11.31 20.37 13.32
N ALA A 356 11.78 21.45 12.70
CA ALA A 356 12.24 22.63 13.40
C ALA A 356 11.06 23.41 14.03
N PRO A 357 11.28 24.13 15.13
CA PRO A 357 10.31 25.08 15.67
C PRO A 357 9.93 26.15 14.65
N ALA A 358 8.66 26.57 14.64
CA ALA A 358 8.17 27.59 13.71
C ALA A 358 8.98 28.90 13.80
N ASP A 359 9.38 29.32 15.00
CA ASP A 359 10.16 30.54 15.23
C ASP A 359 11.51 30.55 14.51
N GLN A 360 12.13 29.39 14.35
CA GLN A 360 13.38 29.26 13.60
C GLN A 360 13.17 29.25 12.08
N LEU A 361 11.96 28.90 11.63
CA LEU A 361 11.64 28.78 10.21
C LEU A 361 11.02 30.05 9.63
N VAL A 362 10.29 30.84 10.43
CA VAL A 362 9.64 32.08 9.95
C VAL A 362 10.63 33.04 9.29
N PRO A 363 11.85 33.29 9.81
CA PRO A 363 12.84 34.11 9.14
C PRO A 363 13.36 33.54 7.81
N LEU A 364 13.21 32.23 7.59
CA LEU A 364 13.69 31.52 6.41
C LEU A 364 12.60 31.28 5.36
N VAL A 365 11.37 31.72 5.59
CA VAL A 365 10.21 31.38 4.73
C VAL A 365 10.47 31.76 3.29
N ASP A 366 11.03 32.94 2.98
CA ASP A 366 11.27 33.37 1.61
C ASP A 366 12.30 32.49 0.89
N LEU A 367 13.36 32.07 1.60
CA LEU A 367 14.33 31.11 1.09
C LEU A 367 13.67 29.74 0.84
N LEU A 368 12.89 29.24 1.82
CA LEU A 368 12.22 27.94 1.69
C LEU A 368 11.18 27.93 0.55
N VAL A 369 10.45 29.03 0.38
CA VAL A 369 9.51 29.24 -0.74
C VAL A 369 10.27 29.27 -2.08
N SER A 370 11.47 29.86 -2.15
CA SER A 370 12.27 29.84 -3.37
C SER A 370 12.63 28.43 -3.80
N TYR A 371 12.90 27.52 -2.86
CA TYR A 371 13.12 26.09 -3.13
C TYR A 371 11.91 25.35 -3.70
N LEU A 372 10.68 25.82 -3.50
CA LEU A 372 9.49 25.23 -4.16
C LEU A 372 9.52 25.43 -5.69
N LYS A 373 10.32 26.38 -6.18
CA LYS A 373 10.53 26.64 -7.63
C LYS A 373 11.83 26.06 -8.15
N HIS A 374 12.59 25.36 -7.31
CA HIS A 374 13.88 24.77 -7.70
C HIS A 374 13.70 23.75 -8.83
N GLU A 375 14.67 23.69 -9.73
CA GLU A 375 14.62 22.76 -10.88
C GLU A 375 14.64 21.27 -10.47
N GLU A 376 15.25 20.91 -9.31
CA GLU A 376 15.28 19.56 -8.82
C GLU A 376 14.03 19.23 -7.98
N ALA A 377 13.34 18.16 -8.37
CA ALA A 377 12.09 17.74 -7.72
C ALA A 377 12.28 17.29 -6.26
N TRP A 378 13.42 16.71 -5.91
CA TRP A 378 13.70 16.32 -4.52
C TRP A 378 13.78 17.54 -3.61
N LEU A 379 14.45 18.61 -4.05
CA LEU A 379 14.55 19.85 -3.28
C LEU A 379 13.19 20.53 -3.13
N ARG A 380 12.38 20.60 -4.20
CA ARG A 380 11.01 21.11 -4.08
C ARG A 380 10.19 20.34 -3.05
N ASN A 381 10.26 19.02 -3.08
CA ASN A 381 9.49 18.17 -2.16
C ASN A 381 9.99 18.30 -0.70
N SER A 382 11.31 18.43 -0.51
CA SER A 382 11.87 18.64 0.83
C SER A 382 11.60 20.04 1.37
N ALA A 383 11.58 21.06 0.50
CA ALA A 383 11.15 22.41 0.87
C ALA A 383 9.69 22.44 1.35
N LEU A 384 8.80 21.68 0.69
CA LEU A 384 7.44 21.51 1.17
C LEU A 384 7.40 20.87 2.57
N THR A 385 8.28 19.91 2.84
CA THR A 385 8.43 19.33 4.17
C THR A 385 8.94 20.36 5.18
N ALA A 386 9.96 21.16 4.82
CA ALA A 386 10.51 22.23 5.66
C ALA A 386 9.46 23.29 6.00
N LEU A 387 8.56 23.62 5.08
CA LEU A 387 7.49 24.59 5.30
C LEU A 387 6.29 24.02 6.08
N THR A 388 6.23 22.70 6.32
CA THR A 388 5.10 22.09 7.03
C THR A 388 4.86 22.68 8.42
N PRO A 389 5.87 22.95 9.28
CA PRO A 389 5.64 23.53 10.61
C PRO A 389 5.00 24.92 10.60
N VAL A 390 5.24 25.68 9.54
CA VAL A 390 4.75 27.07 9.38
C VAL A 390 3.55 27.21 8.44
N ALA A 391 3.02 26.12 7.93
CA ALA A 391 1.88 26.15 7.00
C ALA A 391 0.61 26.75 7.59
N GLY A 392 0.44 26.73 8.92
CA GLY A 392 -0.66 27.35 9.64
C GLY A 392 -0.27 28.54 10.50
N ASP A 393 0.96 29.06 10.37
CA ASP A 393 1.47 30.14 11.20
C ASP A 393 1.00 31.49 10.68
N GLU A 394 0.33 32.27 11.53
CA GLU A 394 -0.29 33.56 11.18
C GLU A 394 0.69 34.61 10.67
N ARG A 395 1.99 34.47 10.97
CA ARG A 395 3.07 35.38 10.52
C ARG A 395 3.45 35.20 9.06
N CYS A 396 3.10 34.04 8.44
CA CYS A 396 3.62 33.74 7.11
C CYS A 396 2.71 32.88 6.21
N TYR A 397 1.55 32.43 6.68
CA TYR A 397 0.64 31.55 5.90
C TYR A 397 0.25 32.16 4.54
N GLU A 398 0.09 33.49 4.45
CA GLU A 398 -0.23 34.20 3.20
C GLU A 398 0.84 34.03 2.11
N ARG A 399 2.11 33.81 2.50
CA ARG A 399 3.20 33.52 1.58
C ARG A 399 3.33 32.01 1.31
N VAL A 400 3.16 31.22 2.35
CA VAL A 400 3.39 29.77 2.33
C VAL A 400 2.32 29.00 1.56
N LEU A 401 1.04 29.22 1.87
CA LEU A 401 -0.05 28.44 1.28
C LEU A 401 -0.19 28.65 -0.23
N PRO A 402 -0.18 29.88 -0.78
CA PRO A 402 -0.23 30.08 -2.22
C PRO A 402 0.98 29.48 -2.96
N ALA A 403 2.17 29.57 -2.37
CA ALA A 403 3.39 28.98 -2.95
C ALA A 403 3.31 27.45 -2.99
N MET A 404 2.76 26.82 -1.95
CA MET A 404 2.49 25.39 -1.95
C MET A 404 1.45 25.01 -3.03
N GLY A 405 0.40 25.80 -3.19
CA GLY A 405 -0.60 25.63 -4.23
C GLY A 405 0.00 25.73 -5.64
N GLU A 406 0.89 26.69 -5.85
CA GLU A 406 1.61 26.84 -7.11
C GLU A 406 2.49 25.63 -7.44
N LEU A 407 3.23 25.12 -6.44
CA LEU A 407 3.98 23.88 -6.61
C LEU A 407 3.07 22.72 -7.05
N LEU A 408 1.91 22.57 -6.41
CA LEU A 408 0.96 21.52 -6.78
C LEU A 408 0.46 21.68 -8.22
N ARG A 409 0.13 22.92 -8.65
CA ARG A 409 -0.31 23.20 -10.04
C ARG A 409 0.75 22.94 -11.09
N THR A 410 2.00 23.17 -10.77
CA THR A 410 3.12 23.06 -11.73
C THR A 410 3.81 21.69 -11.70
N ASN A 411 3.61 20.92 -10.63
CA ASN A 411 4.24 19.62 -10.49
C ASN A 411 3.59 18.58 -11.41
N GLN A 412 4.38 18.06 -12.35
CA GLN A 412 3.94 17.05 -13.31
C GLN A 412 4.36 15.63 -12.92
N ARG A 413 5.02 15.43 -11.78
CA ARG A 413 5.51 14.13 -11.34
C ARG A 413 4.53 13.46 -10.40
N VAL A 414 4.14 12.24 -10.74
CA VAL A 414 3.15 11.44 -10.00
C VAL A 414 3.66 10.97 -8.64
N SER A 415 4.96 10.74 -8.51
CA SER A 415 5.58 10.23 -7.28
C SER A 415 5.94 11.29 -6.24
N VAL A 416 5.81 12.56 -6.60
CA VAL A 416 6.06 13.69 -5.72
C VAL A 416 4.74 14.20 -5.15
N THR A 417 4.77 15.16 -4.29
CA THR A 417 3.61 15.72 -3.61
C THR A 417 2.44 16.00 -4.55
N LEU A 418 1.31 15.34 -4.30
CA LEU A 418 0.11 15.44 -5.13
C LEU A 418 -0.96 16.35 -4.52
N GLY A 419 -0.91 16.56 -3.21
CA GLY A 419 -1.82 17.40 -2.45
C GLY A 419 -1.17 17.82 -1.14
N PHE A 420 -1.90 18.49 -0.27
CA PHE A 420 -1.38 18.80 1.06
C PHE A 420 -1.21 17.53 1.88
N ALA A 421 0.01 17.28 2.35
CA ALA A 421 0.33 16.14 3.20
C ALA A 421 -0.49 16.17 4.51
N PRO A 422 -0.76 15.02 5.16
CA PRO A 422 -1.53 14.97 6.40
C PRO A 422 -1.01 15.92 7.49
N ALA A 423 0.33 16.07 7.60
CA ALA A 423 0.95 16.99 8.56
C ALA A 423 0.63 18.46 8.28
N ILE A 424 0.60 18.88 7.00
CA ILE A 424 0.20 20.23 6.59
C ILE A 424 -1.27 20.44 6.91
N ARG A 425 -2.14 19.49 6.57
CA ARG A 425 -3.57 19.57 6.87
C ARG A 425 -3.86 19.66 8.36
N ALA A 426 -3.10 18.91 9.18
CA ALA A 426 -3.22 18.99 10.64
C ALA A 426 -2.88 20.40 11.17
N ARG A 427 -1.85 21.06 10.62
CA ARG A 427 -1.51 22.45 10.97
C ARG A 427 -2.61 23.44 10.57
N ILE A 428 -3.13 23.29 9.37
CA ILE A 428 -4.26 24.13 8.88
C ILE A 428 -5.50 23.96 9.76
N LYS A 429 -5.84 22.71 10.14
CA LYS A 429 -6.98 22.45 11.04
C LYS A 429 -6.84 23.11 12.41
N ALA A 430 -5.63 23.17 12.94
CA ALA A 430 -5.33 23.77 14.24
C ALA A 430 -5.18 25.29 14.19
N ALA A 431 -5.14 25.88 12.99
CA ALA A 431 -4.97 27.31 12.78
C ALA A 431 -6.31 28.07 12.80
N GLY A 432 -6.23 29.39 12.79
CA GLY A 432 -7.39 30.28 12.76
C GLY A 432 -8.19 30.22 11.45
N PRO A 433 -9.42 30.78 11.44
CA PRO A 433 -10.35 30.75 10.31
C PRO A 433 -9.77 31.33 9.01
N ASP A 434 -8.93 32.37 9.08
CA ASP A 434 -8.35 33.01 7.90
C ASP A 434 -7.37 32.10 7.20
N VAL A 435 -6.54 31.37 7.95
CA VAL A 435 -5.64 30.32 7.42
C VAL A 435 -6.44 29.21 6.74
N GLN A 436 -7.50 28.74 7.38
CA GLN A 436 -8.37 27.66 6.84
C GLN A 436 -9.04 28.11 5.55
N LYS A 437 -9.56 29.33 5.52
CA LYS A 437 -10.19 29.94 4.35
C LYS A 437 -9.21 30.08 3.18
N LEU A 438 -7.99 30.59 3.45
CA LEU A 438 -6.96 30.70 2.41
C LEU A 438 -6.51 29.33 1.90
N ALA A 439 -6.37 28.35 2.78
CA ALA A 439 -6.03 26.99 2.38
C ALA A 439 -7.09 26.37 1.45
N ALA A 440 -8.38 26.50 1.79
CA ALA A 440 -9.47 26.03 0.96
C ALA A 440 -9.49 26.76 -0.42
N ALA A 441 -9.27 28.06 -0.43
CA ALA A 441 -9.20 28.88 -1.65
C ALA A 441 -8.00 28.44 -2.54
N THR A 442 -6.82 28.25 -1.95
CA THR A 442 -5.62 27.78 -2.64
C THR A 442 -5.82 26.39 -3.26
N LEU A 443 -6.45 25.47 -2.52
CA LEU A 443 -6.76 24.14 -3.03
C LEU A 443 -7.82 24.16 -4.13
N LYS A 444 -8.83 25.05 -4.02
CA LYS A 444 -9.82 25.27 -5.09
C LYS A 444 -9.15 25.73 -6.38
N GLU A 445 -8.31 26.73 -6.29
CA GLU A 445 -7.55 27.25 -7.44
C GLU A 445 -6.65 26.17 -8.05
N THR A 446 -5.99 25.39 -7.19
CA THR A 446 -5.13 24.27 -7.62
C THR A 446 -5.94 23.20 -8.33
N TYR A 447 -7.09 22.79 -7.80
CA TYR A 447 -7.98 21.83 -8.44
C TYR A 447 -8.46 22.33 -9.80
N THR A 448 -8.95 23.56 -9.86
CA THR A 448 -9.43 24.16 -11.11
C THR A 448 -8.33 24.27 -12.17
N GLY A 449 -7.11 24.62 -11.75
CA GLY A 449 -5.94 24.68 -12.65
C GLY A 449 -5.56 23.31 -13.24
N TYR A 450 -5.78 22.20 -12.53
CA TYR A 450 -5.62 20.86 -13.07
C TYR A 450 -6.79 20.44 -13.95
N ALA A 451 -8.00 20.89 -13.67
CA ALA A 451 -9.20 20.52 -14.38
C ALA A 451 -9.18 20.86 -15.88
N GLY A 452 -8.41 21.88 -16.26
CA GLY A 452 -8.24 22.30 -17.65
C GLY A 452 -7.06 21.64 -18.39
N LYS A 453 -6.24 20.80 -17.71
CA LYS A 453 -5.08 20.17 -18.36
C LYS A 453 -5.50 18.89 -19.07
N LYS A 454 -5.10 18.78 -20.34
CA LYS A 454 -5.26 17.54 -21.10
C LYS A 454 -4.30 16.47 -20.57
N ALA A 455 -4.74 15.22 -20.53
CA ALA A 455 -3.87 14.09 -20.24
C ALA A 455 -2.73 14.05 -21.26
N SER A 456 -1.51 13.75 -20.79
CA SER A 456 -0.41 13.55 -21.72
C SER A 456 -0.70 12.35 -22.62
N PRO A 457 -0.54 12.46 -23.95
CA PRO A 457 -0.73 11.34 -24.87
C PRO A 457 0.14 10.11 -24.60
N ALA A 458 1.22 10.28 -23.84
CA ALA A 458 2.10 9.19 -23.40
C ALA A 458 1.47 8.23 -22.37
N GLY A 459 0.23 8.49 -21.94
CA GLY A 459 -0.41 7.80 -20.84
C GLY A 459 -1.39 6.68 -21.21
N GLN A 460 -1.32 6.08 -22.39
CA GLN A 460 -2.31 5.09 -22.85
C GLN A 460 -2.51 3.85 -21.96
N ASN A 461 -1.69 3.64 -20.93
CA ASN A 461 -1.86 2.55 -19.96
C ASN A 461 -1.69 3.01 -18.50
N LEU A 462 -1.70 4.30 -18.24
CA LEU A 462 -1.59 4.88 -16.92
C LEU A 462 -2.89 5.62 -16.64
N THR A 463 -3.40 5.48 -15.44
CA THR A 463 -4.35 6.46 -14.92
C THR A 463 -3.75 7.84 -15.20
N PRO A 464 -4.43 8.72 -15.90
CA PRO A 464 -3.86 10.00 -16.27
C PRO A 464 -3.26 10.72 -15.06
N THR A 465 -2.06 11.26 -15.20
CA THR A 465 -1.35 11.90 -14.09
C THR A 465 -2.21 12.95 -13.39
N TYR A 466 -3.03 13.67 -14.16
CA TYR A 466 -3.91 14.69 -13.61
C TYR A 466 -5.02 14.12 -12.70
N GLU A 467 -5.53 12.91 -12.94
CA GLU A 467 -6.56 12.30 -12.05
C GLU A 467 -6.00 11.99 -10.67
N TYR A 468 -4.75 11.54 -10.58
CA TYR A 468 -4.09 11.36 -9.27
C TYR A 468 -3.93 12.69 -8.54
N HIS A 469 -3.56 13.75 -9.26
CA HIS A 469 -3.45 15.07 -8.67
C HIS A 469 -4.81 15.59 -8.20
N LEU A 470 -5.85 15.44 -9.00
CA LEU A 470 -7.22 15.83 -8.62
C LEU A 470 -7.72 15.05 -7.41
N ASP A 471 -7.50 13.74 -7.36
CA ASP A 471 -7.86 12.91 -6.21
C ASP A 471 -7.12 13.33 -4.93
N ALA A 472 -5.84 13.65 -5.03
CA ALA A 472 -5.04 14.09 -3.90
C ALA A 472 -5.44 15.50 -3.42
N ILE A 473 -5.79 16.38 -4.34
CA ILE A 473 -6.29 17.73 -4.01
C ILE A 473 -7.70 17.63 -3.41
N ALA A 474 -8.55 16.77 -3.95
CA ALA A 474 -9.88 16.47 -3.40
C ALA A 474 -9.78 15.91 -1.98
N ALA A 475 -8.83 14.98 -1.73
CA ALA A 475 -8.55 14.47 -0.39
C ALA A 475 -8.09 15.59 0.57
N SER A 476 -7.32 16.55 0.06
CA SER A 476 -6.85 17.69 0.86
C SER A 476 -8.01 18.65 1.19
N LEU A 477 -8.87 18.94 0.21
CA LEU A 477 -10.09 19.74 0.43
C LEU A 477 -11.02 19.06 1.44
N ALA A 478 -11.28 17.76 1.29
CA ALA A 478 -12.15 17.01 2.21
C ALA A 478 -11.67 17.06 3.67
N ASP A 479 -10.38 17.25 3.88
CA ASP A 479 -9.75 17.24 5.21
C ASP A 479 -9.47 18.66 5.78
N VAL A 480 -9.78 19.70 5.05
CA VAL A 480 -9.66 21.10 5.51
C VAL A 480 -11.05 21.63 5.90
N PRO A 481 -11.20 22.37 7.02
CA PRO A 481 -12.47 22.97 7.40
C PRO A 481 -13.08 23.81 6.27
N GLY A 482 -14.36 23.59 5.97
CA GLY A 482 -15.06 24.23 4.84
C GLY A 482 -14.69 23.68 3.45
N GLY A 483 -13.69 22.84 3.35
CA GLY A 483 -13.22 22.32 2.06
C GLY A 483 -14.18 21.34 1.38
N LEU A 484 -15.04 20.64 2.13
CA LEU A 484 -16.03 19.73 1.54
C LEU A 484 -17.08 20.50 0.72
N ASP A 485 -17.53 21.66 1.19
CA ASP A 485 -18.45 22.51 0.43
C ASP A 485 -17.81 23.00 -0.88
N VAL A 486 -16.53 23.40 -0.80
CA VAL A 486 -15.75 23.81 -1.96
C VAL A 486 -15.58 22.64 -2.94
N LEU A 487 -15.22 21.44 -2.44
CA LEU A 487 -15.07 20.25 -3.24
C LEU A 487 -16.37 19.87 -3.97
N TYR A 488 -17.50 19.95 -3.27
CA TYR A 488 -18.80 19.68 -3.87
C TYR A 488 -19.09 20.64 -5.03
N GLU A 489 -18.90 21.94 -4.83
CA GLU A 489 -19.17 22.95 -5.87
C GLU A 489 -18.34 22.72 -7.13
N ILE A 490 -17.03 22.61 -7.00
CA ILE A 490 -16.14 22.46 -8.16
C ILE A 490 -16.26 21.09 -8.84
N ALA A 491 -16.45 20.04 -8.05
CA ALA A 491 -16.62 18.70 -8.60
C ALA A 491 -17.93 18.58 -9.36
N ARG A 492 -19.02 19.19 -8.86
CA ARG A 492 -20.31 19.21 -9.53
C ARG A 492 -20.29 20.00 -10.85
N GLN A 493 -19.53 21.09 -10.90
CA GLN A 493 -19.34 21.87 -12.13
C GLN A 493 -18.58 21.08 -13.19
N ARG A 494 -17.59 20.31 -12.76
CA ARG A 494 -16.74 19.54 -13.66
C ARG A 494 -17.37 18.23 -14.14
N HIS A 495 -18.13 17.57 -13.26
CA HIS A 495 -18.73 16.27 -13.50
C HIS A 495 -20.25 16.34 -13.29
N PRO A 496 -20.95 17.14 -14.11
CA PRO A 496 -22.39 17.37 -13.91
C PRO A 496 -23.23 16.11 -14.06
N ASN A 497 -22.74 15.13 -14.82
CA ASN A 497 -23.43 13.88 -15.10
C ASN A 497 -23.10 12.76 -14.11
N GLU A 498 -22.11 12.95 -13.23
CA GLU A 498 -21.83 11.96 -12.19
C GLU A 498 -22.85 12.08 -11.05
N ILE A 499 -23.24 10.96 -10.46
CA ILE A 499 -24.17 10.90 -9.32
C ILE A 499 -23.65 11.78 -8.20
N LEU A 500 -22.47 11.50 -7.72
CA LEU A 500 -21.74 12.32 -6.74
C LEU A 500 -20.24 12.23 -7.05
N PRO A 501 -19.69 13.24 -7.74
CA PRO A 501 -18.25 13.27 -8.00
C PRO A 501 -17.47 13.20 -6.69
N HIS A 502 -16.39 12.41 -6.68
CA HIS A 502 -15.58 12.18 -5.46
C HIS A 502 -16.37 11.61 -4.27
N LYS A 503 -17.42 10.82 -4.50
CA LYS A 503 -18.32 10.25 -3.47
C LYS A 503 -17.58 9.64 -2.28
N LYS A 504 -16.41 9.02 -2.51
CA LYS A 504 -15.59 8.42 -1.45
C LYS A 504 -15.22 9.40 -0.31
N PHE A 505 -15.01 10.67 -0.62
CA PHE A 505 -14.68 11.68 0.39
C PHE A 505 -15.90 12.12 1.17
N PHE A 506 -17.02 12.34 0.50
CA PHE A 506 -18.27 12.71 1.16
C PHE A 506 -18.83 11.59 2.04
N LEU A 507 -18.72 10.36 1.59
CA LEU A 507 -19.16 9.19 2.35
C LEU A 507 -18.23 8.84 3.53
N ALA A 508 -16.96 9.21 3.46
CA ALA A 508 -16.01 8.99 4.55
C ALA A 508 -16.02 10.09 5.61
N ALA A 509 -16.51 11.29 5.27
CA ALA A 509 -16.52 12.45 6.18
C ALA A 509 -17.64 12.33 7.24
N ASP A 510 -17.40 12.90 8.41
CA ASP A 510 -18.45 13.09 9.41
C ASP A 510 -19.45 14.14 8.90
N SER A 511 -20.75 13.84 9.01
CA SER A 511 -21.82 14.76 8.58
C SER A 511 -21.80 16.11 9.32
N SER A 512 -21.18 16.19 10.50
CA SER A 512 -20.96 17.45 11.23
C SER A 512 -20.05 18.42 10.47
N GLN A 513 -19.19 17.91 9.58
CA GLN A 513 -18.28 18.70 8.75
C GLN A 513 -18.96 19.33 7.53
N PHE A 514 -20.21 18.95 7.24
CA PHE A 514 -20.95 19.49 6.11
C PHE A 514 -21.53 20.87 6.46
N GLY A 515 -21.25 21.85 5.63
CA GLY A 515 -21.92 23.15 5.69
C GLY A 515 -23.41 23.07 5.28
N PRO A 516 -24.21 24.11 5.55
CA PRO A 516 -25.65 24.07 5.29
C PRO A 516 -26.02 23.75 3.82
N LYS A 517 -25.25 24.28 2.87
CA LYS A 517 -25.46 24.04 1.44
C LYS A 517 -25.25 22.58 1.07
N LEU A 518 -24.15 21.99 1.55
CA LEU A 518 -23.82 20.60 1.28
C LEU A 518 -24.81 19.65 1.94
N LYS A 519 -25.20 19.90 3.21
CA LYS A 519 -26.22 19.10 3.89
C LYS A 519 -27.53 19.05 3.11
N LYS A 520 -27.98 20.21 2.61
CA LYS A 520 -29.20 20.28 1.78
C LYS A 520 -29.07 19.56 0.45
N ALA A 521 -27.91 19.66 -0.18
CA ALA A 521 -27.67 19.07 -1.50
C ALA A 521 -27.43 17.57 -1.44
N ILE A 522 -26.74 17.07 -0.41
CA ILE A 522 -26.31 15.67 -0.33
C ILE A 522 -27.45 14.71 0.06
N LYS A 523 -28.41 15.18 0.86
CA LYS A 523 -29.51 14.34 1.32
C LYS A 523 -30.31 13.71 0.18
N PRO A 524 -30.84 14.46 -0.81
CA PRO A 524 -31.55 13.85 -1.95
C PRO A 524 -30.63 12.96 -2.80
N ILE A 525 -29.34 13.31 -2.96
CA ILE A 525 -28.40 12.48 -3.69
C ILE A 525 -28.24 11.12 -2.99
N ILE A 526 -28.12 11.10 -1.65
CA ILE A 526 -28.03 9.84 -0.91
C ILE A 526 -29.32 9.04 -1.06
N MET A 527 -30.47 9.65 -0.86
CA MET A 527 -31.76 8.96 -0.84
C MET A 527 -32.19 8.48 -2.24
N ASP A 528 -32.02 9.32 -3.25
CA ASP A 528 -32.57 9.09 -4.58
C ASP A 528 -31.56 8.44 -5.54
N GLU A 529 -30.27 8.54 -5.26
CA GLU A 529 -29.21 8.08 -6.17
C GLU A 529 -28.30 7.02 -5.51
N LEU A 530 -27.65 7.33 -4.38
CA LEU A 530 -26.64 6.44 -3.79
C LEU A 530 -27.24 5.19 -3.14
N ILE A 531 -28.36 5.31 -2.43
CA ILE A 531 -29.06 4.16 -1.84
C ILE A 531 -29.58 3.22 -2.94
N PRO A 532 -30.28 3.70 -3.98
CA PRO A 532 -30.69 2.83 -5.11
C PRO A 532 -29.48 2.18 -5.80
N GLU A 533 -28.42 2.93 -6.06
CA GLU A 533 -27.17 2.38 -6.62
C GLU A 533 -26.61 1.25 -5.75
N PHE A 534 -26.49 1.51 -4.46
CA PHE A 534 -25.95 0.55 -3.51
C PHE A 534 -26.79 -0.73 -3.41
N VAL A 535 -28.11 -0.56 -3.30
CA VAL A 535 -29.06 -1.67 -3.24
C VAL A 535 -29.03 -2.48 -4.53
N GLY A 536 -28.99 -1.85 -5.69
CA GLY A 536 -28.88 -2.51 -6.97
C GLY A 536 -27.62 -3.38 -7.07
N LYS A 537 -26.46 -2.83 -6.71
CA LYS A 537 -25.18 -3.56 -6.70
C LYS A 537 -25.12 -4.73 -5.71
N ASN A 538 -25.83 -4.63 -4.60
CA ASN A 538 -25.76 -5.62 -3.52
C ASN A 538 -27.03 -6.48 -3.41
N ARG A 539 -27.90 -6.50 -4.43
CA ARG A 539 -29.21 -7.21 -4.40
C ARG A 539 -29.10 -8.66 -3.92
N LYS A 540 -28.13 -9.41 -4.45
CA LYS A 540 -27.93 -10.81 -4.06
C LYS A 540 -27.63 -10.99 -2.58
N ARG A 541 -26.88 -10.08 -2.00
CA ARG A 541 -26.47 -10.12 -0.58
C ARG A 541 -27.53 -9.52 0.36
N LEU A 542 -28.35 -8.59 -0.14
CA LEU A 542 -29.41 -7.93 0.64
C LEU A 542 -30.73 -8.70 0.60
N ARG A 543 -31.01 -9.47 -0.46
CA ARG A 543 -32.27 -10.21 -0.64
C ARG A 543 -32.59 -11.19 0.49
N PRO A 544 -31.64 -12.02 0.99
CA PRO A 544 -31.92 -12.87 2.13
C PRO A 544 -32.33 -12.09 3.39
N LEU A 545 -31.73 -10.95 3.61
CA LEU A 545 -32.03 -10.07 4.75
C LEU A 545 -33.40 -9.38 4.58
N ALA A 546 -33.76 -8.99 3.36
CA ALA A 546 -35.10 -8.48 3.04
C ALA A 546 -36.22 -9.51 3.24
N ALA A 547 -35.89 -10.79 3.03
CA ALA A 547 -36.79 -11.90 3.31
C ALA A 547 -36.87 -12.32 4.79
N GLY A 548 -36.18 -11.55 5.69
CA GLY A 548 -36.14 -11.86 7.12
C GLY A 548 -35.19 -13.00 7.49
N GLU A 549 -34.33 -13.42 6.55
CA GLU A 549 -33.28 -14.39 6.82
C GLU A 549 -32.13 -13.73 7.57
N VAL A 550 -31.82 -14.28 8.74
CA VAL A 550 -30.73 -13.72 9.57
C VAL A 550 -29.40 -14.25 9.08
N GLN A 551 -28.48 -13.32 8.85
CA GLN A 551 -27.13 -13.63 8.39
C GLN A 551 -26.40 -14.53 9.39
N SER A 552 -25.79 -15.62 8.92
CA SER A 552 -24.89 -16.44 9.71
C SER A 552 -23.47 -15.85 9.67
N GLY A 553 -22.74 -15.91 10.78
CA GLY A 553 -21.34 -15.52 10.84
C GLY A 553 -21.00 -14.50 11.91
N TYR A 554 -19.87 -13.82 11.74
CA TYR A 554 -19.32 -12.94 12.76
C TYR A 554 -19.43 -11.48 12.34
N PRO A 555 -19.92 -10.58 13.23
CA PRO A 555 -20.00 -9.14 12.94
C PRO A 555 -18.61 -8.51 12.81
N GLY A 556 -18.46 -7.60 11.86
CA GLY A 556 -17.24 -6.82 11.63
C GLY A 556 -16.33 -7.35 10.54
N GLY A 557 -16.84 -8.19 9.64
CA GLY A 557 -16.24 -8.45 8.32
C GLY A 557 -16.30 -7.17 7.47
N LYS A 558 -15.29 -6.93 6.62
CA LYS A 558 -15.36 -5.83 5.65
C LYS A 558 -16.54 -6.05 4.71
N GLY A 559 -17.41 -5.04 4.60
CA GLY A 559 -18.45 -4.98 3.59
C GLY A 559 -19.68 -5.81 3.90
N GLU A 560 -20.25 -5.68 5.11
CA GLU A 560 -21.61 -6.13 5.37
C GLU A 560 -22.61 -5.15 4.72
N PRO A 561 -23.36 -5.55 3.67
CA PRO A 561 -24.16 -4.60 2.90
C PRO A 561 -25.22 -3.88 3.73
N VAL A 562 -25.75 -4.52 4.77
CA VAL A 562 -26.76 -3.88 5.65
C VAL A 562 -26.14 -2.78 6.49
N ASP A 563 -24.91 -2.96 6.97
CA ASP A 563 -24.22 -1.93 7.75
C ASP A 563 -23.83 -0.75 6.84
N GLU A 564 -23.40 -1.02 5.61
CA GLU A 564 -23.11 0.04 4.62
C GLU A 564 -24.39 0.76 4.21
N LEU A 565 -25.50 0.07 4.04
CA LEU A 565 -26.80 0.66 3.73
C LEU A 565 -27.31 1.53 4.92
N ALA A 566 -27.22 1.03 6.14
CA ALA A 566 -27.56 1.79 7.35
C ALA A 566 -26.73 3.07 7.45
N ALA A 567 -25.43 3.02 7.17
CA ALA A 567 -24.59 4.20 7.16
C ALA A 567 -24.95 5.22 6.08
N LEU A 568 -25.49 4.80 4.94
CA LEU A 568 -26.05 5.71 3.93
C LEU A 568 -27.32 6.41 4.46
N TYR A 569 -28.21 5.65 5.10
CA TYR A 569 -29.42 6.23 5.72
C TYR A 569 -29.08 7.20 6.85
N GLU A 570 -28.14 6.87 7.74
CA GLU A 570 -27.64 7.75 8.79
C GLU A 570 -27.18 9.09 8.21
N ARG A 571 -26.38 9.06 7.15
CA ARG A 571 -25.91 10.28 6.45
C ARG A 571 -27.03 11.09 5.83
N ALA A 572 -28.14 10.46 5.49
CA ALA A 572 -29.36 11.15 5.06
C ALA A 572 -30.20 11.66 6.24
N GLY A 573 -29.77 11.44 7.48
CA GLY A 573 -30.46 11.87 8.70
C GLY A 573 -31.41 10.81 9.28
N HIS A 574 -31.19 9.53 8.97
CA HIS A 574 -31.98 8.40 9.43
C HIS A 574 -31.09 7.44 10.25
N ASP A 575 -30.85 7.79 11.52
CA ASP A 575 -30.00 7.05 12.46
C ASP A 575 -30.72 5.84 13.11
N GLU A 576 -32.04 5.70 12.88
CA GLU A 576 -32.83 4.57 13.40
C GLU A 576 -32.38 3.19 12.84
N TYR A 577 -31.56 3.17 11.78
CA TYR A 577 -31.06 1.93 11.19
C TYR A 577 -29.65 1.54 11.68
N ASP A 578 -29.09 2.32 12.59
CA ASP A 578 -27.80 1.99 13.19
C ASP A 578 -27.91 0.89 14.26
N TRP A 579 -26.76 0.35 14.64
CA TRP A 579 -26.67 -0.55 15.76
C TRP A 579 -26.84 0.19 17.09
N HIS A 580 -27.83 -0.24 17.88
CA HIS A 580 -28.08 0.27 19.23
C HIS A 580 -27.85 -0.83 20.26
N MET A 581 -27.40 -0.42 21.45
CA MET A 581 -27.24 -1.37 22.54
C MET A 581 -28.61 -1.87 23.00
N PHE A 582 -28.79 -3.20 22.93
CA PHE A 582 -30.03 -3.89 23.29
C PHE A 582 -30.00 -4.42 24.73
N ALA A 583 -28.88 -5.08 25.11
CA ALA A 583 -28.71 -5.54 26.50
C ALA A 583 -27.24 -5.31 26.94
N ASP A 584 -27.06 -4.53 28.00
CA ASP A 584 -25.74 -4.20 28.55
C ASP A 584 -25.28 -5.21 29.59
N LEU A 585 -24.45 -6.15 29.19
CA LEU A 585 -23.82 -7.13 30.06
C LEU A 585 -22.36 -6.79 30.40
N ARG A 586 -21.91 -5.57 30.11
CA ARG A 586 -20.50 -5.18 30.29
C ARG A 586 -20.07 -5.13 31.75
N ASN A 587 -21.02 -4.98 32.68
CA ASN A 587 -20.79 -4.98 34.12
C ASN A 587 -21.59 -6.09 34.83
N ALA A 588 -22.07 -7.08 34.10
CA ALA A 588 -22.86 -8.16 34.62
C ALA A 588 -22.06 -9.09 35.57
N GLU A 589 -22.76 -9.76 36.46
CA GLU A 589 -22.20 -10.78 37.34
C GLU A 589 -22.17 -12.13 36.65
N TRP A 590 -21.08 -12.85 36.84
CA TRP A 590 -20.80 -14.13 36.21
C TRP A 590 -20.29 -15.13 37.26
N ALA A 591 -20.68 -16.36 37.16
CA ALA A 591 -19.90 -17.46 37.67
C ALA A 591 -18.73 -17.71 36.71
N TYR A 592 -17.51 -17.86 37.28
CA TYR A 592 -16.32 -18.06 36.44
C TYR A 592 -15.33 -19.07 37.05
N HIS A 593 -14.60 -19.73 36.18
CA HIS A 593 -13.49 -20.59 36.52
C HIS A 593 -12.30 -20.29 35.61
N SER A 594 -11.10 -20.19 36.18
CA SER A 594 -9.89 -19.98 35.40
C SER A 594 -8.80 -21.00 35.76
N PHE A 595 -8.11 -21.51 34.74
CA PHE A 595 -7.08 -22.53 34.94
C PHE A 595 -5.99 -22.42 33.86
N ASP A 596 -4.83 -23.01 34.17
CA ASP A 596 -3.74 -23.19 33.22
C ASP A 596 -3.79 -24.65 32.74
N PRO A 597 -3.93 -24.89 31.42
CA PRO A 597 -4.04 -26.25 30.88
C PRO A 597 -2.74 -27.04 30.98
N ILE A 598 -1.60 -26.33 30.98
CA ILE A 598 -0.27 -26.86 31.31
C ILE A 598 0.46 -25.81 32.15
N PRO A 599 1.35 -26.22 33.07
CA PRO A 599 2.17 -25.28 33.82
C PRO A 599 2.94 -24.34 32.88
N ALA A 600 2.95 -23.03 33.21
CA ALA A 600 3.59 -22.03 32.39
C ALA A 600 5.09 -22.32 32.15
N GLU A 601 5.75 -22.98 33.11
CA GLU A 601 7.15 -23.39 33.04
C GLU A 601 7.42 -24.46 31.98
N GLN A 602 6.40 -25.23 31.63
CA GLN A 602 6.49 -26.33 30.66
C GLN A 602 6.14 -25.87 29.23
N VAL A 603 5.66 -24.63 29.04
CA VAL A 603 5.35 -24.11 27.72
C VAL A 603 6.61 -23.56 27.07
N PRO A 604 7.08 -24.11 25.94
CA PRO A 604 8.21 -23.57 25.20
C PRO A 604 7.96 -22.10 24.82
N PHE A 605 9.02 -21.29 24.84
CA PHE A 605 8.91 -19.84 24.55
C PHE A 605 8.31 -19.53 23.19
N ASP A 606 8.65 -20.28 22.17
CA ASP A 606 8.12 -20.16 20.81
C ASP A 606 6.63 -20.51 20.72
N GLN A 607 6.13 -21.34 21.60
CA GLN A 607 4.72 -21.73 21.70
C GLN A 607 3.88 -20.76 22.55
N LEU A 608 4.51 -19.87 23.32
CA LEU A 608 3.82 -18.78 24.01
C LEU A 608 3.11 -17.79 23.08
N VAL A 609 3.40 -17.89 21.81
CA VAL A 609 2.71 -17.20 20.73
C VAL A 609 1.50 -17.94 20.25
N SER A 610 0.81 -18.55 21.13
CA SER A 610 -0.21 -19.52 20.86
C SER A 610 -1.03 -19.34 19.58
N ARG A 611 -0.99 -20.34 18.80
CA ARG A 611 -2.13 -20.80 18.04
C ARG A 611 -3.18 -21.28 19.03
N TYR A 612 -4.46 -21.11 18.67
CA TYR A 612 -5.53 -21.81 19.38
C TYR A 612 -5.16 -23.30 19.46
N ARG A 613 -5.33 -23.85 20.64
CA ARG A 613 -5.24 -25.29 20.85
C ARG A 613 -6.42 -25.74 21.70
N GLU A 614 -6.94 -26.89 21.41
CA GLU A 614 -7.88 -27.56 22.30
C GLU A 614 -7.19 -27.80 23.66
N VAL A 615 -7.87 -27.46 24.70
CA VAL A 615 -7.40 -27.67 26.07
C VAL A 615 -8.27 -28.68 26.76
N THR A 616 -7.64 -29.60 27.49
CA THR A 616 -8.36 -30.52 28.33
C THR A 616 -8.99 -29.73 29.48
N LEU A 617 -10.32 -29.85 29.60
CA LEU A 617 -11.03 -29.23 30.69
C LEU A 617 -10.75 -29.98 32.02
N PRO A 618 -10.76 -29.28 33.17
CA PRO A 618 -10.75 -29.91 34.44
C PRO A 618 -11.91 -30.91 34.57
N LYS A 619 -11.65 -32.02 35.29
CA LYS A 619 -12.65 -33.08 35.48
C LYS A 619 -13.95 -32.52 36.08
N GLY A 620 -15.09 -32.91 35.50
CA GLY A 620 -16.42 -32.44 35.92
C GLY A 620 -16.87 -31.14 35.31
N MET A 621 -16.07 -30.59 34.38
CA MET A 621 -16.36 -29.33 33.67
C MET A 621 -16.72 -29.54 32.18
N GLU A 622 -17.00 -30.77 31.78
CA GLU A 622 -17.26 -31.11 30.38
C GLU A 622 -18.52 -30.40 29.83
N ASN A 623 -19.53 -30.19 30.67
CA ASN A 623 -20.78 -29.52 30.34
C ASN A 623 -20.97 -28.16 31.03
N TRP A 624 -19.88 -27.49 31.35
CA TRP A 624 -19.88 -26.22 32.08
C TRP A 624 -20.78 -25.13 31.46
N PHE A 625 -21.07 -25.20 30.15
CA PHE A 625 -21.88 -24.26 29.43
C PHE A 625 -23.38 -24.58 29.42
N ALA A 626 -23.77 -25.74 29.88
CA ALA A 626 -25.16 -26.17 29.89
C ALA A 626 -26.00 -25.41 30.92
N PRO A 627 -27.29 -25.10 30.66
CA PRO A 627 -28.14 -24.34 31.59
C PRO A 627 -28.22 -24.97 33.02
N GLY A 628 -28.29 -26.29 33.14
CA GLY A 628 -28.39 -27.02 34.39
C GLY A 628 -27.06 -27.29 35.10
N PHE A 629 -25.94 -26.75 34.66
CA PHE A 629 -24.65 -26.98 35.30
C PHE A 629 -24.59 -26.32 36.69
N ASP A 630 -24.27 -27.11 37.72
CA ASP A 630 -24.08 -26.64 39.10
C ASP A 630 -22.65 -26.10 39.28
N ALA A 631 -22.52 -24.80 39.33
CA ALA A 631 -21.24 -24.12 39.56
C ALA A 631 -20.82 -24.13 41.02
N ALA A 632 -21.70 -24.35 41.98
CA ALA A 632 -21.41 -24.21 43.41
C ALA A 632 -20.46 -25.29 43.94
N GLY A 633 -20.52 -26.50 43.37
CA GLY A 633 -19.72 -27.65 43.82
C GLY A 633 -18.35 -27.83 43.17
N THR A 634 -17.95 -26.98 42.19
CA THR A 634 -16.84 -27.26 41.26
C THR A 634 -15.71 -26.21 41.26
N GLY A 635 -15.56 -25.45 42.35
CA GLY A 635 -14.48 -24.44 42.49
C GLY A 635 -14.65 -23.20 41.65
N TRP A 636 -15.86 -22.95 41.19
CA TRP A 636 -16.22 -21.70 40.50
C TRP A 636 -16.26 -20.53 41.50
N LYS A 637 -16.03 -19.35 41.01
CA LYS A 637 -16.08 -18.08 41.72
C LYS A 637 -17.11 -17.17 41.07
N THR A 638 -17.59 -16.20 41.81
CA THR A 638 -18.44 -15.11 41.28
C THR A 638 -17.59 -13.88 41.06
N GLY A 639 -17.81 -13.21 39.96
CA GLY A 639 -17.13 -11.99 39.61
C GLY A 639 -17.90 -11.12 38.61
N ARG A 640 -17.59 -9.86 38.51
CA ARG A 640 -18.19 -8.93 37.58
C ARG A 640 -17.28 -8.66 36.40
N SER A 641 -17.86 -8.60 35.22
CA SER A 641 -17.16 -8.11 34.05
C SER A 641 -16.88 -6.59 34.15
N PRO A 642 -15.85 -6.02 33.45
CA PRO A 642 -14.87 -6.70 32.64
C PRO A 642 -13.87 -7.54 33.43
N PHE A 643 -13.56 -8.72 32.86
CA PHE A 643 -12.48 -9.56 33.31
C PHE A 643 -11.18 -9.18 32.59
N GLY A 644 -10.03 -9.22 33.28
CA GLY A 644 -8.74 -8.94 32.68
C GLY A 644 -7.56 -9.39 33.55
N ASN A 645 -6.40 -9.49 32.92
CA ASN A 645 -5.19 -10.00 33.59
C ASN A 645 -4.37 -8.91 34.30
N TYR A 646 -4.84 -7.68 34.33
CA TYR A 646 -4.17 -6.56 34.93
C TYR A 646 -5.16 -5.64 35.64
N LYS A 647 -4.95 -5.36 36.93
CA LYS A 647 -5.79 -4.46 37.71
C LYS A 647 -5.06 -3.15 37.97
N GLY A 648 -5.74 -2.03 37.73
CA GLY A 648 -5.18 -0.71 37.95
C GLY A 648 -4.60 -0.06 36.70
N GLU A 649 -3.72 0.93 36.88
CA GLU A 649 -3.06 1.61 35.78
C GLU A 649 -2.03 0.70 35.10
N ILE A 650 -1.97 0.79 33.76
CA ILE A 650 -0.97 0.08 32.98
C ILE A 650 0.40 0.70 33.28
N PRO A 651 1.42 -0.11 33.62
CA PRO A 651 2.73 0.40 33.96
C PRO A 651 3.29 1.33 32.88
N LYS A 652 3.78 2.50 33.31
CA LYS A 652 4.57 3.40 32.45
C LYS A 652 5.96 2.78 32.27
N GLY A 653 6.27 2.30 31.11
CA GLY A 653 7.58 1.71 30.80
C GLY A 653 7.56 0.95 29.47
N PRO A 654 8.67 0.38 29.02
CA PRO A 654 8.71 -0.38 27.78
C PRO A 654 7.94 -1.69 27.96
N ILE A 655 6.63 -1.60 27.93
CA ILE A 655 5.80 -2.75 27.59
C ILE A 655 6.20 -3.09 26.16
N THR A 656 6.80 -4.24 26.00
CA THR A 656 7.27 -4.69 24.71
C THR A 656 6.14 -4.64 23.68
N LYS A 657 6.40 -3.97 22.57
CA LYS A 657 5.46 -3.89 21.45
C LYS A 657 5.03 -5.28 21.01
N CYS A 658 3.76 -5.53 20.96
CA CYS A 658 3.26 -6.74 20.32
C CYS A 658 3.54 -6.69 18.80
N SER A 659 3.45 -7.84 18.12
CA SER A 659 3.66 -7.90 16.66
C SER A 659 2.68 -7.05 15.85
N ALA A 660 1.56 -6.63 16.45
CA ALA A 660 0.60 -5.71 15.87
C ALA A 660 0.91 -4.23 16.18
N GLY A 661 2.01 -3.95 16.88
CA GLY A 661 2.45 -2.58 17.19
C GLY A 661 1.74 -1.90 18.36
N CYS A 662 0.76 -2.54 18.96
CA CYS A 662 0.01 -1.96 20.10
C CYS A 662 0.78 -2.10 21.42
N VAL A 663 0.62 -1.11 22.28
CA VAL A 663 1.28 -1.03 23.58
C VAL A 663 0.29 -0.48 24.60
N GLY A 664 0.16 -1.16 25.75
CA GLY A 664 -0.56 -0.62 26.91
C GLY A 664 -2.05 -0.35 26.70
N PRO A 665 -2.51 0.91 26.80
CA PRO A 665 -3.93 1.26 26.76
C PRO A 665 -4.68 0.76 25.54
N GLU A 666 -4.04 0.71 24.37
CA GLU A 666 -4.64 0.22 23.13
C GLU A 666 -4.98 -1.27 23.16
N CYS A 667 -4.17 -2.07 23.86
CA CYS A 667 -4.40 -3.50 24.01
C CYS A 667 -5.34 -3.81 25.16
N TYR A 668 -5.25 -3.04 26.21
CA TYR A 668 -5.99 -3.27 27.44
C TYR A 668 -7.36 -2.62 27.44
N GLY A 669 -7.48 -1.50 26.69
CA GLY A 669 -8.66 -0.63 26.69
C GLY A 669 -8.71 0.29 27.93
N ALA A 670 -9.23 1.49 27.74
CA ALA A 670 -9.27 2.53 28.76
C ALA A 670 -10.20 2.24 29.97
N THR A 671 -10.78 1.05 30.08
CA THR A 671 -11.82 0.76 31.07
C THR A 671 -11.26 -0.12 32.19
N LYS A 672 -11.62 0.21 33.40
CA LYS A 672 -11.26 -0.52 34.62
C LYS A 672 -11.71 -1.99 34.56
N VAL A 673 -10.81 -2.91 34.92
CA VAL A 673 -11.14 -4.31 35.13
C VAL A 673 -11.78 -4.45 36.50
N ASN A 674 -12.92 -5.13 36.55
CA ASN A 674 -13.60 -5.41 37.82
C ASN A 674 -13.12 -6.72 38.47
N THR A 675 -12.88 -7.76 37.66
CA THR A 675 -12.43 -9.07 38.14
C THR A 675 -11.10 -9.44 37.51
N LEU A 676 -10.12 -9.72 38.38
CA LEU A 676 -8.80 -10.15 37.94
C LEU A 676 -8.86 -11.61 37.46
N TRP A 677 -8.37 -11.82 36.25
CA TRP A 677 -8.23 -13.11 35.59
C TRP A 677 -6.78 -13.37 35.24
N GLU A 678 -6.15 -14.33 35.92
CA GLU A 678 -4.71 -14.52 35.90
C GLU A 678 -4.25 -15.82 35.23
N LYS A 679 -5.15 -16.74 34.98
CA LYS A 679 -4.88 -18.03 34.33
C LYS A 679 -5.09 -17.97 32.84
N GLU A 680 -4.48 -18.90 32.09
CA GLU A 680 -4.55 -18.87 30.61
C GLU A 680 -5.99 -18.95 30.06
N VAL A 681 -6.79 -19.84 30.65
CA VAL A 681 -8.18 -20.10 30.22
C VAL A 681 -9.16 -19.51 31.21
N LEU A 682 -10.18 -18.84 30.71
CA LEU A 682 -11.34 -18.39 31.47
C LEU A 682 -12.58 -19.07 30.92
N LEU A 683 -13.29 -19.75 31.78
CA LEU A 683 -14.69 -20.17 31.59
C LEU A 683 -15.57 -19.21 32.37
N MET A 684 -16.57 -18.66 31.75
CA MET A 684 -17.54 -17.80 32.43
C MET A 684 -18.96 -18.14 31.94
N ARG A 685 -19.89 -18.13 32.87
CA ARG A 685 -21.32 -18.40 32.58
C ARG A 685 -22.22 -17.52 33.43
N GLY A 686 -23.36 -17.20 32.88
CA GLY A 686 -24.41 -16.45 33.59
C GLY A 686 -25.74 -16.59 32.89
N THR A 687 -26.82 -16.47 33.69
CA THR A 687 -28.18 -16.40 33.15
C THR A 687 -28.70 -14.97 33.27
N PHE A 688 -29.14 -14.41 32.16
CA PHE A 688 -29.47 -12.99 32.05
C PHE A 688 -30.89 -12.79 31.55
N LYS A 689 -31.58 -11.82 32.11
CA LYS A 689 -32.84 -11.33 31.58
C LYS A 689 -32.56 -10.47 30.34
N ILE A 690 -33.20 -10.80 29.25
CA ILE A 690 -33.04 -10.13 27.98
C ILE A 690 -34.36 -9.41 27.63
N PRO A 691 -34.30 -8.14 27.13
CA PRO A 691 -35.49 -7.45 26.68
C PRO A 691 -36.22 -8.19 25.55
N PRO A 692 -37.54 -7.97 25.35
CA PRO A 692 -38.27 -8.58 24.24
C PRO A 692 -37.66 -8.21 22.87
N LEU A 693 -37.53 -9.21 21.99
CA LEU A 693 -37.09 -8.98 20.63
C LEU A 693 -38.17 -8.21 19.84
N LYS A 694 -37.74 -7.36 18.93
CA LYS A 694 -38.59 -6.52 18.06
C LYS A 694 -38.65 -7.12 16.65
N ASP A 695 -39.80 -7.05 16.02
CA ASP A 695 -39.96 -7.42 14.61
C ASP A 695 -39.16 -6.45 13.70
N GLY A 696 -38.67 -6.97 12.58
CA GLY A 696 -37.87 -6.18 11.63
C GLY A 696 -36.48 -5.78 12.15
N HIS A 697 -36.03 -6.39 13.23
CA HIS A 697 -34.68 -6.17 13.79
C HIS A 697 -33.83 -7.41 13.68
N ARG A 698 -32.51 -7.20 13.58
CA ARG A 698 -31.50 -8.25 13.76
C ARG A 698 -30.67 -7.95 15.01
N TYR A 699 -30.06 -8.99 15.54
CA TYR A 699 -29.33 -8.93 16.80
C TYR A 699 -27.93 -9.49 16.65
N ARG A 700 -27.01 -9.00 17.46
CA ARG A 700 -25.66 -9.56 17.57
C ARG A 700 -25.16 -9.54 19.01
N LEU A 701 -24.42 -10.55 19.38
CA LEU A 701 -23.63 -10.56 20.59
C LEU A 701 -22.23 -10.00 20.24
N ARG A 702 -21.78 -9.02 20.99
CA ARG A 702 -20.47 -8.39 20.81
C ARG A 702 -19.55 -8.73 21.98
N VAL A 703 -18.30 -9.08 21.66
CA VAL A 703 -17.24 -9.25 22.64
C VAL A 703 -16.38 -8.00 22.68
N ASN A 704 -16.39 -7.31 23.82
CA ASN A 704 -15.58 -6.13 24.07
C ASN A 704 -14.23 -6.56 24.65
N THR A 705 -13.19 -6.57 23.83
CA THR A 705 -11.89 -7.09 24.24
C THR A 705 -10.75 -6.28 23.64
N GLY A 706 -9.61 -6.28 24.35
CA GLY A 706 -8.33 -5.83 23.79
C GLY A 706 -7.77 -6.85 22.78
N GLN A 707 -6.69 -6.49 22.12
CA GLN A 707 -6.17 -7.25 20.99
C GLN A 707 -5.67 -8.66 21.33
N HIS A 708 -5.32 -8.92 22.56
CA HIS A 708 -4.67 -10.18 22.95
C HIS A 708 -5.58 -11.16 23.68
N VAL A 709 -6.73 -10.73 24.18
CA VAL A 709 -7.73 -11.63 24.76
C VAL A 709 -8.42 -12.39 23.63
N GLY A 710 -8.53 -13.68 23.75
CA GLY A 710 -9.02 -14.57 22.69
C GLY A 710 -8.04 -14.74 21.52
N ALA A 711 -6.77 -14.35 21.67
CA ALA A 711 -5.78 -14.45 20.62
C ALA A 711 -5.48 -15.91 20.25
N GLY A 712 -5.48 -16.18 18.94
CA GLY A 712 -5.18 -17.50 18.39
C GLY A 712 -6.37 -18.44 18.24
N GLY A 713 -7.54 -18.15 18.83
CA GLY A 713 -8.71 -19.01 18.75
C GLY A 713 -10.04 -18.30 18.89
N GLY A 714 -10.00 -16.99 19.15
CA GLY A 714 -11.23 -16.25 19.38
C GLY A 714 -11.88 -16.60 20.72
N HIS A 715 -13.20 -16.57 20.71
CA HIS A 715 -14.06 -16.92 21.84
C HIS A 715 -15.00 -18.03 21.43
N LEU A 716 -15.15 -19.05 22.30
CA LEU A 716 -16.26 -20.00 22.21
C LEU A 716 -17.42 -19.43 23.00
N ILE A 717 -18.58 -19.30 22.39
CA ILE A 717 -19.76 -18.73 23.03
C ILE A 717 -20.91 -19.70 22.86
N TYR A 718 -21.55 -20.01 23.98
CA TYR A 718 -22.72 -20.89 24.03
C TYR A 718 -23.93 -20.09 24.49
N VAL A 719 -25.07 -20.38 23.91
CA VAL A 719 -26.39 -19.84 24.28
C VAL A 719 -27.28 -21.03 24.61
N ASN A 720 -27.77 -21.11 25.84
CA ASN A 720 -28.58 -22.21 26.34
C ASN A 720 -28.01 -23.61 26.02
N GLY A 721 -26.69 -23.73 26.13
CA GLY A 721 -25.98 -24.97 25.85
C GLY A 721 -25.63 -25.23 24.38
N LYS A 722 -26.15 -24.44 23.46
CA LYS A 722 -25.86 -24.54 22.00
C LYS A 722 -24.69 -23.62 21.60
N PRO A 723 -23.75 -24.06 20.75
CA PRO A 723 -22.63 -23.22 20.32
C PRO A 723 -23.11 -22.13 19.35
N LEU A 724 -23.04 -20.86 19.79
CA LEU A 724 -23.26 -19.68 18.95
C LEU A 724 -22.00 -19.32 18.19
N VAL A 725 -20.83 -19.42 18.83
CA VAL A 725 -19.53 -19.17 18.23
C VAL A 725 -18.63 -20.36 18.51
N GLU A 726 -18.20 -21.01 17.44
CA GLU A 726 -17.14 -22.00 17.47
C GLU A 726 -15.80 -21.35 17.10
N ALA A 727 -14.79 -21.52 17.96
CA ALA A 727 -13.45 -21.07 17.61
C ALA A 727 -12.89 -21.97 16.50
N LYS A 728 -12.65 -21.40 15.35
CA LYS A 728 -11.90 -22.12 14.31
C LYS A 728 -10.40 -21.97 14.62
N GLN A 729 -9.66 -23.07 14.47
CA GLN A 729 -8.20 -23.03 14.50
C GLN A 729 -7.72 -22.07 13.42
N GLY A 730 -7.39 -20.85 13.83
CA GLY A 730 -6.88 -19.83 12.92
C GLY A 730 -5.44 -20.10 12.57
N GLY A 731 -5.17 -20.39 11.33
CA GLY A 731 -3.81 -20.38 10.81
C GLY A 731 -3.22 -18.97 10.88
N GLY A 732 -1.97 -18.89 11.29
CA GLY A 732 -1.10 -17.79 10.90
C GLY A 732 -1.04 -16.56 11.79
N ARG A 733 0.05 -15.90 11.63
CA ARG A 733 0.42 -14.60 12.17
C ARG A 733 -0.59 -13.54 11.70
N GLY A 734 -1.53 -13.20 12.47
CA GLY A 734 -2.39 -12.09 12.12
C GLY A 734 -3.58 -11.98 13.04
N SER A 735 -3.93 -10.79 13.31
CA SER A 735 -5.15 -10.36 13.95
C SER A 735 -6.41 -10.65 13.12
N GLY A 736 -6.28 -11.26 11.96
CA GLY A 736 -7.38 -11.62 11.10
C GLY A 736 -8.14 -12.83 11.62
N GLY A 737 -9.40 -12.65 11.99
CA GLY A 737 -10.29 -13.75 12.22
C GLY A 737 -10.63 -14.09 13.68
N ARG A 738 -10.39 -13.18 14.63
CA ARG A 738 -11.00 -13.31 15.94
C ARG A 738 -12.45 -12.92 15.85
N PRO A 739 -13.40 -13.82 16.11
CA PRO A 739 -14.78 -13.41 16.18
C PRO A 739 -14.96 -12.43 17.35
N LYS A 740 -15.31 -11.19 17.05
CA LYS A 740 -15.68 -10.16 18.04
C LYS A 740 -17.15 -10.27 18.43
N GLY A 741 -17.70 -11.49 18.35
CA GLY A 741 -19.09 -11.82 18.61
C GLY A 741 -19.73 -12.58 17.44
N ALA A 742 -21.02 -12.74 17.47
CA ALA A 742 -21.80 -13.40 16.43
C ALA A 742 -23.17 -12.76 16.24
N TYR A 743 -23.74 -12.91 15.06
CA TYR A 743 -25.14 -12.65 14.84
C TYR A 743 -25.99 -13.70 15.53
N ILE A 744 -27.12 -13.26 16.11
CA ILE A 744 -28.13 -14.18 16.65
C ILE A 744 -28.96 -14.67 15.48
N THR A 745 -28.65 -15.86 15.00
CA THR A 745 -29.34 -16.48 13.86
C THR A 745 -30.73 -16.96 14.22
N LYS A 746 -31.55 -17.30 13.21
CA LYS A 746 -32.90 -17.78 13.39
C LYS A 746 -32.99 -18.95 14.38
N GLU A 747 -31.98 -19.82 14.39
CA GLU A 747 -31.89 -20.97 15.30
C GLU A 747 -31.82 -20.56 16.79
N PHE A 748 -31.26 -19.39 17.10
CA PHE A 748 -31.12 -18.86 18.45
C PHE A 748 -32.20 -17.86 18.83
N LEU A 749 -32.95 -17.31 17.87
CA LEU A 749 -33.96 -16.29 18.18
C LEU A 749 -35.01 -16.79 19.19
N ASP A 750 -35.40 -18.05 19.13
CA ASP A 750 -36.36 -18.63 20.08
C ASP A 750 -35.78 -18.74 21.50
N ASP A 751 -34.48 -19.00 21.62
CA ASP A 751 -33.79 -18.97 22.91
C ASP A 751 -33.85 -17.58 23.54
N PHE A 752 -33.67 -16.53 22.75
CA PHE A 752 -33.75 -15.15 23.21
C PHE A 752 -35.17 -14.65 23.47
N LYS A 753 -36.16 -15.17 22.78
CA LYS A 753 -37.60 -14.84 23.01
C LYS A 753 -38.10 -15.33 24.37
N SER A 754 -37.47 -16.29 24.99
CA SER A 754 -37.82 -16.74 26.34
C SER A 754 -37.65 -15.66 27.40
N GLY A 755 -36.92 -14.57 27.10
CA GLY A 755 -36.65 -13.47 28.00
C GLY A 755 -35.57 -13.77 29.04
N GLU A 756 -35.07 -15.01 29.11
CA GLU A 756 -34.02 -15.44 30.02
C GLU A 756 -33.07 -16.37 29.28
N VAL A 757 -31.77 -16.01 29.24
CA VAL A 757 -30.78 -16.71 28.41
C VAL A 757 -29.53 -17.03 29.23
N THR A 758 -29.12 -18.30 29.20
CA THR A 758 -27.84 -18.72 29.76
C THR A 758 -26.74 -18.56 28.71
N ILE A 759 -25.73 -17.74 29.01
CA ILE A 759 -24.57 -17.52 28.15
C ILE A 759 -23.33 -18.12 28.80
N GLY A 760 -22.62 -18.98 28.07
CA GLY A 760 -21.34 -19.55 28.45
C GLY A 760 -20.23 -19.05 27.51
N ILE A 761 -19.08 -18.65 28.05
CA ILE A 761 -17.94 -18.14 27.24
C ILE A 761 -16.64 -18.78 27.69
N LYS A 762 -15.92 -19.40 26.75
CA LYS A 762 -14.53 -19.84 26.95
C LYS A 762 -13.61 -18.90 26.18
N THR A 763 -12.67 -18.31 26.87
CA THR A 763 -11.72 -17.37 26.27
C THR A 763 -10.34 -17.54 26.87
N PHE A 764 -9.35 -16.88 26.26
CA PHE A 764 -7.94 -17.10 26.54
C PHE A 764 -7.20 -15.79 26.73
N ILE A 765 -6.20 -15.80 27.64
CA ILE A 765 -5.09 -14.85 27.67
C ILE A 765 -3.79 -15.61 27.48
N ARG A 766 -2.74 -14.92 27.04
CA ARG A 766 -1.43 -15.54 26.89
C ARG A 766 -0.61 -15.40 28.14
N HIS A 767 0.03 -16.49 28.57
CA HIS A 767 1.09 -16.41 29.52
C HIS A 767 2.38 -16.01 28.83
N GLY A 768 3.04 -15.06 29.44
CA GLY A 768 4.28 -14.54 28.95
C GLY A 768 4.12 -13.87 27.58
N ALA A 769 5.07 -13.16 27.17
CA ALA A 769 4.95 -12.42 25.96
C ALA A 769 5.95 -12.92 24.93
N LYS A 770 5.46 -13.41 23.80
CA LYS A 770 6.23 -13.37 22.57
C LYS A 770 6.88 -12.00 22.35
N TYR A 771 6.33 -11.03 22.99
CA TYR A 771 6.60 -9.62 22.82
C TYR A 771 7.43 -9.05 23.98
N SER A 772 7.72 -9.87 24.99
CA SER A 772 8.63 -9.55 26.09
C SER A 772 10.00 -10.16 25.83
N THR A 773 11.04 -9.44 26.19
CA THR A 773 12.40 -9.97 26.23
C THR A 773 12.57 -10.99 27.37
N LYS A 774 11.61 -11.02 28.31
CA LYS A 774 11.56 -11.99 29.39
C LYS A 774 10.44 -12.99 29.14
N PRO A 775 10.73 -14.21 28.70
CA PRO A 775 9.73 -15.27 28.58
C PRO A 775 8.98 -15.43 29.91
N LYS A 776 7.67 -15.68 29.82
CA LYS A 776 6.78 -15.89 30.99
C LYS A 776 6.49 -14.62 31.83
N GLU A 777 6.98 -13.45 31.42
CA GLU A 777 6.61 -12.21 32.09
C GLU A 777 5.14 -11.88 31.80
N LYS A 778 4.42 -11.52 32.86
CA LYS A 778 3.01 -11.15 32.82
C LYS A 778 2.89 -9.74 32.22
N VAL A 779 2.22 -9.62 31.08
CA VAL A 779 1.96 -8.34 30.43
C VAL A 779 0.45 -8.09 30.36
N PRO A 780 0.01 -6.82 30.39
CA PRO A 780 -1.38 -6.48 30.16
C PRO A 780 -1.83 -6.93 28.76
N GLN A 781 -2.87 -7.76 28.71
CA GLN A 781 -3.36 -8.30 27.44
C GLN A 781 -4.74 -7.77 27.04
N GLY A 782 -5.39 -7.07 27.92
CA GLY A 782 -6.71 -6.52 27.65
C GLY A 782 -7.76 -7.02 28.63
N LYS A 783 -8.97 -6.63 28.36
CA LYS A 783 -10.16 -6.94 29.13
C LYS A 783 -11.18 -7.67 28.28
N MET A 784 -12.14 -8.33 28.94
CA MET A 784 -13.22 -9.02 28.28
C MET A 784 -14.55 -8.72 28.96
N SER A 785 -15.52 -8.28 28.18
CA SER A 785 -16.94 -8.18 28.54
C SER A 785 -17.78 -8.38 27.29
N ILE A 786 -19.10 -8.55 27.46
CA ILE A 786 -20.00 -8.64 26.33
C ILE A 786 -21.18 -7.66 26.44
N HIS A 787 -21.83 -7.43 25.33
CA HIS A 787 -23.14 -6.80 25.23
C HIS A 787 -23.89 -7.34 24.00
N LEU A 788 -25.17 -7.14 23.96
CA LEU A 788 -25.98 -7.42 22.77
C LEU A 788 -26.41 -6.10 22.15
N ASP A 789 -26.34 -6.06 20.83
CA ASP A 789 -26.86 -4.96 20.01
C ASP A 789 -28.06 -5.41 19.21
N GLU A 790 -28.96 -4.46 18.94
CA GLU A 790 -30.05 -4.59 17.98
C GLU A 790 -29.85 -3.59 16.82
N GLN A 791 -30.36 -3.95 15.66
CA GLN A 791 -30.40 -3.05 14.50
C GLN A 791 -31.75 -3.23 13.80
N LYS A 792 -32.45 -2.12 13.63
CA LYS A 792 -33.62 -2.09 12.74
C LYS A 792 -33.16 -2.28 11.30
N LEU A 793 -33.77 -3.19 10.58
CA LEU A 793 -33.39 -3.39 9.19
C LEU A 793 -33.88 -2.22 8.32
N PRO A 794 -32.98 -1.64 7.48
CA PRO A 794 -33.39 -0.63 6.52
C PRO A 794 -34.45 -1.19 5.55
N PRO A 795 -35.36 -0.35 5.02
CA PRO A 795 -36.35 -0.80 4.07
C PRO A 795 -35.70 -1.28 2.78
N MET A 796 -35.98 -2.53 2.42
CA MET A 796 -35.42 -3.22 1.25
C MET A 796 -36.54 -3.82 0.35
N GLY A 797 -37.71 -3.19 0.30
CA GLY A 797 -38.92 -3.71 -0.31
C GLY A 797 -38.94 -3.74 -1.86
N ASP A 798 -40.14 -4.04 -2.43
CA ASP A 798 -40.37 -4.33 -3.86
C ASP A 798 -40.03 -3.17 -4.83
N GLU A 799 -39.70 -1.99 -4.36
CA GLU A 799 -39.16 -0.90 -5.16
C GLU A 799 -37.76 -1.20 -5.77
N LEU A 800 -37.14 -2.32 -5.42
CA LEU A 800 -35.80 -2.68 -5.89
C LEU A 800 -35.70 -2.75 -7.42
N VAL A 801 -36.74 -3.19 -8.11
CA VAL A 801 -36.73 -3.30 -9.58
C VAL A 801 -36.75 -1.91 -10.22
N THR A 802 -37.66 -1.04 -9.82
CA THR A 802 -37.79 0.34 -10.35
C THR A 802 -36.53 1.15 -10.03
N ARG A 803 -35.99 1.01 -8.81
CA ARG A 803 -34.75 1.70 -8.39
C ARG A 803 -33.52 1.17 -9.12
N SER A 804 -33.48 -0.16 -9.40
CA SER A 804 -32.38 -0.74 -10.19
C SER A 804 -32.38 -0.23 -11.63
N ALA A 805 -33.53 -0.05 -12.23
CA ALA A 805 -33.66 0.53 -13.55
C ALA A 805 -33.05 1.94 -13.63
N ARG A 806 -33.37 2.78 -12.64
CA ARG A 806 -32.78 4.13 -12.52
C ARG A 806 -31.26 4.10 -12.34
N VAL A 807 -30.76 3.17 -11.49
CA VAL A 807 -29.31 2.99 -11.29
C VAL A 807 -28.59 2.66 -12.60
N VAL A 808 -29.13 1.77 -13.40
CA VAL A 808 -28.50 1.38 -14.67
C VAL A 808 -28.47 2.56 -15.64
N ALA A 809 -29.54 3.36 -15.71
CA ALA A 809 -29.55 4.58 -16.55
C ALA A 809 -28.46 5.59 -16.12
N MET A 810 -28.31 5.78 -14.81
CA MET A 810 -27.29 6.67 -14.26
C MET A 810 -25.88 6.17 -14.53
N LEU A 811 -25.64 4.87 -14.39
CA LEU A 811 -24.34 4.26 -14.71
C LEU A 811 -23.97 4.40 -16.18
N SER A 812 -24.95 4.27 -17.08
CA SER A 812 -24.73 4.51 -18.51
C SER A 812 -24.31 5.95 -18.79
N SER A 813 -24.93 6.91 -18.13
CA SER A 813 -24.57 8.34 -18.21
C SER A 813 -23.16 8.62 -17.65
N GLU A 814 -22.79 7.98 -16.52
CA GLU A 814 -21.45 8.08 -15.94
C GLU A 814 -20.37 7.52 -16.86
N TRP A 815 -20.64 6.42 -17.54
CA TRP A 815 -19.73 5.84 -18.52
C TRP A 815 -19.55 6.74 -19.75
N GLN A 816 -20.62 7.33 -20.25
CA GLN A 816 -20.56 8.28 -21.37
C GLN A 816 -19.70 9.49 -21.04
N ALA A 817 -19.74 9.98 -19.80
CA ALA A 817 -18.93 11.09 -19.36
C ALA A 817 -17.43 10.77 -19.23
N LYS A 818 -17.06 9.48 -19.12
CA LYS A 818 -15.66 9.02 -19.03
C LYS A 818 -14.99 8.77 -20.38
N LEU A 819 -15.75 8.74 -21.45
CA LEU A 819 -15.19 8.60 -22.79
C LEU A 819 -14.57 9.94 -23.23
N ASP A 820 -13.36 9.87 -23.75
CA ASP A 820 -12.73 11.06 -24.36
C ASP A 820 -13.42 11.33 -25.73
N PRO A 821 -14.16 12.42 -25.86
CA PRO A 821 -14.84 12.75 -27.11
C PRO A 821 -13.85 13.05 -28.26
N GLU A 822 -12.57 13.24 -27.98
CA GLU A 822 -11.53 13.51 -28.97
C GLU A 822 -10.78 12.21 -29.38
N ASP A 823 -11.04 11.07 -28.76
CA ASP A 823 -10.44 9.80 -29.16
C ASP A 823 -11.22 9.18 -30.35
N ALA A 824 -10.74 9.44 -31.54
CA ALA A 824 -11.33 8.93 -32.77
C ALA A 824 -11.30 7.39 -32.93
N SER A 825 -10.60 6.68 -32.02
CA SER A 825 -10.64 5.20 -31.94
C SER A 825 -11.86 4.68 -31.19
N GLN A 826 -12.59 5.56 -30.51
CA GLN A 826 -13.83 5.24 -29.80
C GLN A 826 -15.01 5.64 -30.69
N ASP A 827 -15.65 4.66 -31.28
CA ASP A 827 -16.91 4.92 -31.94
C ASP A 827 -18.03 5.05 -30.91
N PRO A 828 -18.57 6.26 -30.66
CA PRO A 828 -19.57 6.44 -29.60
C PRO A 828 -20.87 5.72 -29.91
N ASP A 829 -21.15 5.37 -31.15
CA ASP A 829 -22.41 4.75 -31.54
C ASP A 829 -22.37 3.21 -31.53
N GLU A 830 -21.19 2.60 -31.68
CA GLU A 830 -21.05 1.13 -31.62
C GLU A 830 -20.84 0.58 -30.21
N ASN A 831 -20.34 1.37 -29.25
CA ASN A 831 -19.84 0.87 -27.98
C ASN A 831 -20.56 1.36 -26.74
N LEU A 832 -21.55 2.25 -26.86
CA LEU A 832 -22.27 2.81 -25.75
C LEU A 832 -23.61 2.14 -25.59
N PHE A 833 -23.78 1.47 -24.46
CA PHE A 833 -25.10 1.10 -24.01
C PHE A 833 -25.87 2.38 -23.62
N ARG A 834 -26.85 2.74 -24.43
CA ARG A 834 -27.76 3.86 -24.14
C ARG A 834 -29.07 3.28 -23.63
N TRP A 835 -29.28 3.31 -22.35
CA TRP A 835 -30.57 2.99 -21.77
C TRP A 835 -31.23 4.27 -21.23
N ASP A 836 -32.43 4.52 -21.68
CA ASP A 836 -33.21 5.71 -21.27
C ASP A 836 -33.96 5.51 -19.94
N GLY A 837 -33.66 4.45 -19.22
CA GLY A 837 -34.32 4.08 -17.97
C GLY A 837 -35.67 3.41 -18.14
N LYS A 838 -36.09 3.14 -19.40
CA LYS A 838 -37.34 2.44 -19.66
C LYS A 838 -37.06 0.96 -19.93
N PHE A 839 -37.79 0.11 -19.24
CA PHE A 839 -37.76 -1.31 -19.54
C PHE A 839 -38.41 -1.57 -20.89
N VAL A 840 -37.73 -2.28 -21.77
CA VAL A 840 -38.24 -2.76 -23.04
C VAL A 840 -38.45 -4.26 -22.93
N ALA A 841 -39.71 -4.70 -23.06
CA ALA A 841 -40.02 -6.11 -23.01
C ALA A 841 -39.49 -6.80 -24.29
N ASN A 842 -38.87 -7.97 -24.09
CA ASN A 842 -38.48 -8.88 -25.17
C ASN A 842 -38.88 -10.31 -24.77
N PRO A 843 -40.10 -10.77 -25.17
CA PRO A 843 -40.56 -12.10 -24.76
C PRO A 843 -39.67 -13.25 -25.25
N GLN A 844 -38.85 -13.05 -26.29
CA GLN A 844 -37.99 -14.10 -26.82
C GLN A 844 -36.86 -14.47 -25.87
N VAL A 845 -36.35 -13.51 -25.08
CA VAL A 845 -35.26 -13.77 -24.15
C VAL A 845 -35.75 -14.40 -22.81
N ILE A 846 -37.04 -14.32 -22.54
CA ILE A 846 -37.59 -14.84 -21.26
C ILE A 846 -37.48 -16.36 -21.21
N GLY A 847 -36.91 -16.83 -20.09
CA GLY A 847 -36.77 -18.26 -19.82
C GLY A 847 -35.46 -18.60 -19.14
N ALA A 848 -35.27 -19.88 -18.88
CA ALA A 848 -34.03 -20.42 -18.32
C ALA A 848 -33.10 -20.89 -19.45
N TRP A 849 -31.88 -20.43 -19.42
CA TRP A 849 -30.87 -20.68 -20.44
C TRP A 849 -29.66 -21.35 -19.84
N THR A 850 -29.09 -22.36 -20.53
CA THR A 850 -27.91 -23.09 -20.10
C THR A 850 -26.78 -22.87 -21.10
N LEU A 851 -25.60 -22.46 -20.60
CA LEU A 851 -24.41 -22.23 -21.40
C LEU A 851 -23.94 -23.52 -22.07
N LEU A 852 -23.74 -23.48 -23.38
CA LEU A 852 -23.23 -24.59 -24.19
C LEU A 852 -21.76 -24.36 -24.56
N THR A 853 -21.48 -23.22 -25.14
CA THR A 853 -20.18 -22.93 -25.77
C THR A 853 -19.92 -21.43 -25.92
N GLN A 854 -18.80 -21.12 -26.57
CA GLN A 854 -18.43 -19.76 -26.98
C GLN A 854 -17.94 -19.81 -28.43
N VAL A 855 -18.36 -18.84 -29.24
CA VAL A 855 -17.96 -18.67 -30.64
C VAL A 855 -17.46 -17.25 -30.88
N ASN A 856 -16.62 -17.01 -31.88
CA ASN A 856 -16.16 -15.67 -32.20
C ASN A 856 -17.21 -14.86 -32.94
N GLU A 857 -17.97 -15.50 -33.83
CA GLU A 857 -19.10 -14.89 -34.56
C GLU A 857 -20.32 -15.80 -34.44
N ILE A 858 -21.51 -15.22 -34.35
CA ILE A 858 -22.77 -16.00 -34.19
C ILE A 858 -22.95 -16.99 -35.35
N ALA A 859 -22.52 -16.61 -36.56
CA ALA A 859 -22.60 -17.46 -37.74
C ALA A 859 -21.74 -18.74 -37.68
N GLU A 860 -20.75 -18.80 -36.81
CA GLU A 860 -19.90 -19.98 -36.61
C GLU A 860 -20.57 -21.08 -35.79
N PHE A 861 -21.65 -20.76 -35.10
CA PHE A 861 -22.34 -21.73 -34.26
C PHE A 861 -23.15 -22.72 -35.10
N ASP A 862 -22.88 -23.99 -34.90
CA ASP A 862 -23.56 -25.10 -35.53
C ASP A 862 -24.02 -26.08 -34.43
N PRO A 863 -25.31 -26.24 -34.20
CA PRO A 863 -25.83 -27.10 -33.15
C PRO A 863 -25.51 -28.58 -33.31
N GLU A 864 -25.19 -29.04 -34.54
CA GLU A 864 -24.77 -30.41 -34.82
C GLU A 864 -23.28 -30.71 -34.49
N LYS A 865 -22.49 -29.68 -34.31
CA LYS A 865 -21.07 -29.84 -33.98
C LYS A 865 -20.81 -29.87 -32.49
N LYS A 866 -19.87 -30.71 -32.09
CA LYS A 866 -19.44 -30.80 -30.69
C LYS A 866 -18.91 -29.44 -30.21
N ALA A 867 -19.57 -28.86 -29.23
CA ALA A 867 -19.26 -27.56 -28.66
C ALA A 867 -17.96 -27.58 -27.87
N GLY A 868 -17.10 -26.59 -28.06
CA GLY A 868 -15.95 -26.30 -27.20
C GLY A 868 -16.38 -25.71 -25.87
N LYS A 869 -15.55 -25.81 -24.83
CA LYS A 869 -15.86 -25.17 -23.56
C LYS A 869 -15.74 -23.64 -23.66
N ALA A 870 -16.74 -22.93 -23.17
CA ALA A 870 -16.66 -21.47 -22.98
C ALA A 870 -15.55 -21.13 -21.96
N ARG A 871 -14.76 -20.11 -22.27
CA ARG A 871 -13.71 -19.60 -21.37
C ARG A 871 -14.19 -18.32 -20.70
N ASN A 872 -14.02 -18.24 -19.38
CA ASN A 872 -14.33 -17.04 -18.58
C ASN A 872 -15.79 -16.57 -18.66
N ALA A 873 -16.75 -17.47 -18.86
CA ALA A 873 -18.16 -17.10 -18.85
C ALA A 873 -18.58 -16.66 -17.43
N PRO A 874 -19.33 -15.54 -17.31
CA PRO A 874 -19.73 -15.01 -16.00
C PRO A 874 -20.82 -15.87 -15.31
N PHE A 875 -21.47 -16.74 -16.06
CA PHE A 875 -22.51 -17.66 -15.58
C PHE A 875 -22.50 -18.97 -16.38
N SER A 876 -22.98 -20.04 -15.77
CA SER A 876 -23.23 -21.31 -16.45
C SER A 876 -24.70 -21.49 -16.84
N THR A 877 -25.59 -20.82 -16.12
CA THR A 877 -27.03 -20.75 -16.38
C THR A 877 -27.50 -19.35 -16.06
N ILE A 878 -28.49 -18.86 -16.79
CA ILE A 878 -29.19 -17.62 -16.50
C ILE A 878 -30.67 -17.79 -16.72
N GLU A 879 -31.48 -17.24 -15.84
CA GLU A 879 -32.96 -17.23 -15.97
C GLU A 879 -33.40 -15.77 -16.09
N LEU A 880 -33.91 -15.42 -17.26
CA LEU A 880 -34.42 -14.09 -17.58
C LEU A 880 -35.94 -14.11 -17.34
N ARG A 881 -36.40 -13.23 -16.46
CA ARG A 881 -37.82 -13.15 -16.03
C ARG A 881 -38.44 -11.87 -16.59
N ASP A 882 -39.80 -11.91 -16.65
CA ASP A 882 -40.53 -10.72 -17.02
C ASP A 882 -40.20 -9.51 -16.12
N GLY A 883 -40.32 -8.31 -16.64
CA GLY A 883 -39.98 -7.10 -15.90
C GLY A 883 -38.49 -6.77 -15.80
N GLY A 884 -37.60 -7.45 -16.54
CA GLY A 884 -36.18 -7.17 -16.56
C GLY A 884 -35.36 -7.83 -15.46
N GLU A 885 -36.01 -8.69 -14.65
CA GLU A 885 -35.32 -9.43 -13.58
C GLU A 885 -34.61 -10.68 -14.08
N THR A 886 -33.64 -11.13 -13.31
CA THR A 886 -33.01 -12.44 -13.48
C THR A 886 -33.03 -13.20 -12.15
N ALA A 887 -32.80 -14.53 -12.20
CA ALA A 887 -32.67 -15.34 -10.99
C ALA A 887 -31.45 -14.92 -10.15
N ASP A 888 -30.39 -14.38 -10.76
CA ASP A 888 -29.28 -13.73 -10.08
C ASP A 888 -29.48 -12.21 -10.08
N PRO A 889 -29.85 -11.62 -8.93
CA PRO A 889 -30.21 -10.20 -8.86
C PRO A 889 -29.05 -9.23 -9.16
N THR A 890 -27.84 -9.72 -9.43
CA THR A 890 -26.73 -8.88 -9.91
C THR A 890 -26.85 -8.60 -11.41
N TRP A 891 -27.76 -9.28 -12.10
CA TRP A 891 -28.06 -9.08 -13.50
C TRP A 891 -29.47 -8.51 -13.68
N VAL A 892 -29.61 -7.61 -14.62
CA VAL A 892 -30.91 -7.13 -15.11
C VAL A 892 -30.88 -7.09 -16.63
N TRP A 893 -32.05 -7.08 -17.27
CA TRP A 893 -32.11 -7.02 -18.73
C TRP A 893 -33.19 -6.06 -19.21
N SER A 894 -33.01 -5.54 -20.43
CA SER A 894 -33.97 -4.72 -21.13
C SER A 894 -33.77 -4.87 -22.62
N GLY A 895 -34.81 -5.21 -23.35
CA GLY A 895 -34.72 -5.42 -24.79
C GLY A 895 -33.78 -6.57 -25.17
N ASP A 896 -32.75 -6.23 -25.92
CA ASP A 896 -31.67 -7.11 -26.36
C ASP A 896 -30.38 -6.94 -25.53
N THR A 897 -30.47 -6.38 -24.34
CA THR A 897 -29.32 -6.07 -23.52
C THR A 897 -29.40 -6.70 -22.13
N LEU A 898 -28.35 -7.41 -21.74
CA LEU A 898 -28.10 -7.95 -20.41
C LEU A 898 -27.06 -7.10 -19.69
N MET A 899 -27.32 -6.71 -18.46
CA MET A 899 -26.48 -5.78 -17.69
C MET A 899 -25.97 -6.40 -16.41
N ASP A 900 -24.64 -6.36 -16.22
CA ASP A 900 -23.99 -6.72 -14.95
C ASP A 900 -23.91 -5.48 -14.05
N LEU A 901 -24.71 -5.48 -12.99
CA LEU A 901 -24.75 -4.37 -12.03
C LEU A 901 -23.49 -4.27 -11.13
N ASN A 902 -22.68 -5.34 -11.06
CA ASN A 902 -21.44 -5.31 -10.27
C ASN A 902 -20.27 -4.70 -11.06
N ARG A 903 -20.24 -4.95 -12.38
CA ARG A 903 -19.16 -4.54 -13.26
C ARG A 903 -19.49 -3.32 -14.10
N TYR A 904 -20.76 -2.90 -14.09
CA TYR A 904 -21.28 -1.85 -14.98
C TYR A 904 -21.08 -2.21 -16.47
N GLU A 905 -21.27 -3.46 -16.80
CA GLU A 905 -21.14 -3.96 -18.16
C GLU A 905 -22.49 -4.20 -18.77
N ALA A 906 -22.65 -3.80 -20.03
CA ALA A 906 -23.82 -4.09 -20.84
C ALA A 906 -23.43 -5.05 -21.96
N LEU A 907 -24.10 -6.17 -22.06
CA LEU A 907 -23.84 -7.23 -23.02
C LEU A 907 -25.01 -7.33 -24.00
N ARG A 908 -24.72 -7.33 -25.29
CA ARG A 908 -25.78 -7.57 -26.29
C ARG A 908 -26.28 -9.00 -26.22
N MET A 909 -27.59 -9.17 -26.45
CA MET A 909 -28.27 -10.46 -26.55
C MET A 909 -28.94 -10.60 -27.88
N GLU A 910 -28.93 -11.82 -28.42
CA GLU A 910 -29.67 -12.16 -29.63
C GLU A 910 -30.23 -13.56 -29.51
N VAL A 911 -31.51 -13.74 -29.79
CA VAL A 911 -32.16 -15.07 -29.80
C VAL A 911 -32.27 -15.56 -31.23
N ARG A 912 -31.87 -16.81 -31.48
CA ARG A 912 -32.06 -17.49 -32.76
C ARG A 912 -32.65 -18.88 -32.55
N THR A 913 -33.63 -19.22 -33.34
CA THR A 913 -34.14 -20.59 -33.43
C THR A 913 -33.34 -21.32 -34.53
N LEU A 914 -32.65 -22.38 -34.14
CA LEU A 914 -31.87 -23.23 -35.04
C LEU A 914 -32.36 -24.67 -34.90
N GLY A 915 -32.94 -25.21 -35.97
CA GLY A 915 -33.70 -26.46 -35.88
C GLY A 915 -34.90 -26.32 -34.96
N ASP A 916 -35.07 -27.26 -34.03
CA ASP A 916 -36.19 -27.27 -33.09
C ASP A 916 -35.86 -26.62 -31.74
N ALA A 917 -34.75 -25.87 -31.62
CA ALA A 917 -34.30 -25.30 -30.36
C ALA A 917 -34.01 -23.80 -30.46
N ASP A 918 -34.28 -23.08 -29.36
CA ASP A 918 -33.94 -21.69 -29.20
C ASP A 918 -32.58 -21.56 -28.55
N TYR A 919 -31.75 -20.67 -29.07
CA TYR A 919 -30.41 -20.31 -28.58
C TYR A 919 -30.35 -18.83 -28.29
N LEU A 920 -29.82 -18.50 -27.10
CA LEU A 920 -29.51 -17.15 -26.69
C LEU A 920 -28.00 -16.92 -26.86
N PHE A 921 -27.65 -15.96 -27.68
CA PHE A 921 -26.29 -15.47 -27.85
C PHE A 921 -26.10 -14.26 -26.97
N VAL A 922 -25.10 -14.29 -26.09
CA VAL A 922 -24.75 -13.17 -25.19
C VAL A 922 -23.31 -12.79 -25.44
N GLU A 923 -23.06 -11.53 -25.68
CA GLU A 923 -21.72 -11.02 -25.93
C GLU A 923 -20.81 -11.30 -24.71
N ALA A 924 -19.69 -12.00 -24.91
CA ALA A 924 -18.84 -12.50 -23.83
C ALA A 924 -17.85 -11.45 -23.28
N GLY A 925 -17.66 -10.36 -23.97
CA GLY A 925 -16.76 -9.27 -23.57
C GLY A 925 -17.53 -8.06 -23.13
N GLY A 926 -17.22 -7.55 -21.97
CA GLY A 926 -17.80 -6.33 -21.47
C GLY A 926 -17.25 -5.10 -22.17
N PHE A 927 -17.84 -3.99 -21.86
CA PHE A 927 -17.48 -2.67 -22.36
C PHE A 927 -16.00 -2.32 -22.16
N SER A 928 -15.40 -2.75 -21.02
CA SER A 928 -13.99 -2.49 -20.70
C SER A 928 -12.98 -3.14 -21.66
N THR A 929 -13.39 -4.11 -22.46
CA THR A 929 -12.52 -4.84 -23.38
C THR A 929 -12.66 -4.42 -24.83
N ARG A 930 -13.64 -3.58 -25.17
CA ARG A 930 -13.94 -3.14 -26.55
C ARG A 930 -12.97 -2.09 -27.11
N HIS A 931 -12.12 -1.54 -26.32
CA HIS A 931 -11.20 -0.46 -26.70
C HIS A 931 -9.94 -0.90 -27.46
N LYS A 932 -9.87 -2.14 -27.90
CA LYS A 932 -8.77 -2.59 -28.77
C LYS A 932 -9.25 -2.57 -30.23
N PRO A 933 -8.60 -1.84 -31.13
CA PRO A 933 -9.08 -1.66 -32.51
C PRO A 933 -9.38 -2.95 -33.30
N ASP A 934 -8.70 -4.06 -32.93
CA ASP A 934 -8.84 -5.35 -33.62
C ASP A 934 -9.58 -6.39 -32.77
N TRP A 935 -10.22 -5.96 -31.68
CA TRP A 935 -10.85 -6.93 -30.76
C TRP A 935 -12.31 -7.16 -31.16
N LYS A 936 -12.60 -8.41 -31.52
CA LYS A 936 -13.98 -8.87 -31.73
C LYS A 936 -14.44 -9.56 -30.48
N SER A 937 -15.59 -9.12 -29.92
CA SER A 937 -16.18 -9.76 -28.78
C SER A 937 -16.70 -11.16 -29.15
N PRO A 938 -16.25 -12.21 -28.48
CA PRO A 938 -16.85 -13.52 -28.68
C PRO A 938 -18.28 -13.56 -28.10
N TRP A 939 -19.07 -14.56 -28.51
CA TRP A 939 -20.43 -14.77 -28.08
C TRP A 939 -20.56 -16.04 -27.26
N LEU A 940 -21.16 -15.93 -26.08
CA LEU A 940 -21.62 -17.08 -25.31
C LEU A 940 -22.87 -17.60 -25.97
N VAL A 941 -22.97 -18.90 -26.16
CA VAL A 941 -24.12 -19.57 -26.75
C VAL A 941 -24.82 -20.37 -25.65
N LEU A 942 -26.05 -20.03 -25.38
CA LEU A 942 -26.89 -20.70 -24.39
C LEU A 942 -28.09 -21.36 -25.09
N ARG A 943 -28.55 -22.51 -24.59
CA ARG A 943 -29.73 -23.22 -25.05
C ARG A 943 -30.85 -23.04 -24.03
N LYS A 944 -32.06 -22.83 -24.53
CA LYS A 944 -33.26 -22.78 -23.70
C LYS A 944 -33.52 -24.16 -23.08
N LYS A 945 -33.82 -24.18 -21.78
CA LYS A 945 -34.16 -25.43 -21.07
C LYS A 945 -35.52 -25.97 -21.46
#